data_7968034a8627b1cc9623fe99ca267a35
#
_entry.id   7968034a8627b1cc9623fe99ca267a35
#
_cell.length_a   1.000
_cell.length_b   1.000
_cell.length_c   1.000
_cell.angle_alpha   90.00
_cell.angle_beta   90.00
_cell.angle_gamma   90.00
#
_symmetry.space_group_name_H-M   'P 1'
#
loop_
_entity.id
_entity.type
_entity.pdbx_description
1 polymer ?
#
loop_
_entity_poly.entity_id
_entity_poly.type
_entity_poly.pdbx_seq_one_letter_code
_entity_poly.pdbx_strand_id
1 'polypeptide(L)'
;MPIRLSGMVSGMDTETLVSALVSGYKLKKDNLVKAQTKLSWKQEKWKTMNTSIYSFYSGKLSAGRLSNAYSLKKSTVSNSTVATVTASSSAVAGTQKLKVKKLASSGYLTGGTVKDGKANITGSSKLSDITGSTSQGSVTLSVDGKSTTIELTEDMTVNQFVVKLKDAGVQASFDENNQRFFISSKTSGKDGDFALVANDSAGMDSLRNLRLYTNDKTSQAEYAKWAKYYNADTDTYTAELDDIINTAYESAKTNFDAVAKERLATYSKASSIVDSFTKKYTASDADTEVYKDKTPEERANLLLKDAKDALSAIEQNAAYKGDDGNFDVSKLSEEDKKKYDNLKTSISSYESDIKNYTEAKDTMTEYKNKQYVNIEEKDGKTTVTALKETDSASGVSDIQATVDSRNAETKAKLTSQYQAKAKNSYEMYSKMVDANGNAKAGEYSDSVGAVRIVGVDAEIELNGAKFTNNTSTFSINGLTIQATAETKDDEPVTITTDTDVDAIYKSIKDMFTEYNKLIKSMDEAYNADSSKGYEPLTDEEKDAMSDKEVEKWETKIKDSLLRKDDTLNSVANTLKNDMASSFIINGKSYALSSFGISTLGYFASGENEKGVYHIDGDKDDTTTSGNEDKLRAAIASDPETVVSFFSQLCTKVYTDLGNKMASSSVSSAYTIYNDKQMNTQYSEYNTKISDAESKVSTWEDYYYSKFSAMESALAKLNSQSSSMSGLFGS
;
A
#
# COMPACT_ATOMS: atom_id res chain seq x y z
N MET A 1 -7.99 30.22 -43.34
CA MET A 1 -8.93 29.82 -44.39
C MET A 1 -9.14 31.02 -45.30
N PRO A 2 -8.97 30.91 -46.61
CA PRO A 2 -9.32 31.99 -47.52
C PRO A 2 -10.83 32.20 -47.46
N ILE A 3 -11.28 33.44 -47.58
CA ILE A 3 -12.71 33.80 -47.63
C ILE A 3 -13.31 33.10 -48.84
N ARG A 4 -14.18 32.14 -48.60
CA ARG A 4 -14.91 31.40 -49.66
C ARG A 4 -16.08 32.28 -50.18
N LEU A 5 -15.84 33.02 -51.25
CA LEU A 5 -16.88 33.77 -51.95
C LEU A 5 -17.60 32.81 -52.89
N SER A 6 -18.83 32.42 -52.56
CA SER A 6 -19.63 31.52 -53.37
C SER A 6 -20.62 32.29 -54.25
N GLY A 7 -20.56 32.09 -55.56
CA GLY A 7 -21.63 32.38 -56.53
C GLY A 7 -22.22 33.79 -56.62
N MET A 8 -21.50 34.81 -56.13
CA MET A 8 -22.07 36.18 -56.03
C MET A 8 -22.30 36.84 -57.39
N VAL A 9 -21.64 36.39 -58.45
CA VAL A 9 -21.77 36.96 -59.78
C VAL A 9 -22.39 35.99 -60.76
N SER A 10 -22.07 34.69 -60.67
CA SER A 10 -22.60 33.66 -61.56
C SER A 10 -23.96 33.06 -61.11
N GLY A 11 -24.32 33.20 -59.80
CA GLY A 11 -25.49 32.54 -59.24
C GLY A 11 -25.28 31.04 -59.06
N MET A 12 -24.06 30.50 -59.29
CA MET A 12 -23.78 29.06 -59.14
C MET A 12 -23.47 28.70 -57.68
N ASP A 13 -24.01 27.63 -57.19
CA ASP A 13 -23.64 27.02 -55.91
C ASP A 13 -22.28 26.33 -56.05
N THR A 14 -21.20 27.11 -55.81
CA THR A 14 -19.84 26.63 -55.93
C THR A 14 -19.48 25.63 -54.87
N GLU A 15 -20.17 25.62 -53.70
CA GLU A 15 -19.94 24.68 -52.63
C GLU A 15 -20.41 23.28 -53.00
N THR A 16 -21.65 23.17 -53.51
CA THR A 16 -22.16 21.91 -54.03
C THR A 16 -21.33 21.38 -55.20
N LEU A 17 -20.89 22.24 -56.11
CA LEU A 17 -20.06 21.85 -57.26
C LEU A 17 -18.68 21.34 -56.82
N VAL A 18 -17.98 22.02 -55.88
CA VAL A 18 -16.70 21.58 -55.37
C VAL A 18 -16.88 20.25 -54.61
N SER A 19 -17.90 20.13 -53.76
CA SER A 19 -18.22 18.88 -53.06
C SER A 19 -18.42 17.71 -54.03
N ALA A 20 -19.14 17.92 -55.13
CA ALA A 20 -19.34 16.90 -56.17
C ALA A 20 -18.02 16.51 -56.88
N LEU A 21 -17.13 17.50 -57.16
CA LEU A 21 -15.84 17.27 -57.81
C LEU A 21 -14.85 16.53 -56.94
N VAL A 22 -14.88 16.72 -55.61
CA VAL A 22 -14.00 16.03 -54.68
C VAL A 22 -14.63 14.76 -54.08
N SER A 23 -15.88 14.43 -54.41
CA SER A 23 -16.62 13.29 -53.84
C SER A 23 -15.85 11.96 -53.90
N GLY A 24 -15.14 11.70 -55.02
CA GLY A 24 -14.32 10.49 -55.17
C GLY A 24 -13.14 10.41 -54.20
N TYR A 25 -12.56 11.53 -53.80
CA TYR A 25 -11.51 11.62 -52.80
C TYR A 25 -12.09 11.47 -51.40
N LYS A 26 -13.25 12.09 -51.11
CA LYS A 26 -13.98 11.92 -49.86
C LYS A 26 -14.41 10.47 -49.67
N LEU A 27 -14.98 9.82 -50.64
CA LEU A 27 -15.35 8.40 -50.59
C LEU A 27 -14.14 7.50 -50.26
N LYS A 28 -12.97 7.80 -50.83
CA LYS A 28 -11.77 7.05 -50.53
C LYS A 28 -11.30 7.24 -49.07
N LYS A 29 -11.37 8.47 -48.55
CA LYS A 29 -11.10 8.77 -47.13
C LYS A 29 -12.12 8.03 -46.24
N ASP A 30 -13.39 8.12 -46.52
CA ASP A 30 -14.46 7.51 -45.73
C ASP A 30 -14.36 5.98 -45.66
N ASN A 31 -14.01 5.34 -46.80
CA ASN A 31 -13.73 3.90 -46.82
C ASN A 31 -12.55 3.50 -45.89
N LEU A 32 -11.51 4.36 -45.80
CA LEU A 32 -10.40 4.12 -44.86
C LEU A 32 -10.85 4.31 -43.41
N VAL A 33 -11.65 5.31 -43.10
CA VAL A 33 -12.22 5.56 -41.78
C VAL A 33 -13.15 4.39 -41.39
N LYS A 34 -14.03 3.95 -42.26
CA LYS A 34 -14.91 2.79 -42.06
C LYS A 34 -14.09 1.52 -41.77
N ALA A 35 -13.02 1.28 -42.52
CA ALA A 35 -12.12 0.14 -42.30
C ALA A 35 -11.39 0.22 -40.96
N GLN A 36 -10.89 1.40 -40.58
CA GLN A 36 -10.25 1.64 -39.27
C GLN A 36 -11.24 1.41 -38.13
N THR A 37 -12.44 1.98 -38.23
CA THR A 37 -13.51 1.81 -37.23
C THR A 37 -13.85 0.33 -37.04
N LYS A 38 -13.97 -0.42 -38.11
CA LYS A 38 -14.21 -1.86 -38.07
C LYS A 38 -13.06 -2.62 -37.41
N LEU A 39 -11.82 -2.23 -37.67
CA LEU A 39 -10.63 -2.79 -37.02
C LEU A 39 -10.63 -2.48 -35.51
N SER A 40 -10.94 -1.25 -35.12
CA SER A 40 -11.05 -0.83 -33.72
C SER A 40 -12.10 -1.68 -32.97
N TRP A 41 -13.30 -1.82 -33.56
CA TRP A 41 -14.34 -2.66 -32.96
C TRP A 41 -13.92 -4.13 -32.87
N LYS A 42 -13.18 -4.64 -33.87
CA LYS A 42 -12.64 -6.01 -33.82
C LYS A 42 -11.62 -6.16 -32.70
N GLN A 43 -10.75 -5.18 -32.47
CA GLN A 43 -9.82 -5.18 -31.34
C GLN A 43 -10.54 -5.21 -30.00
N GLU A 44 -11.59 -4.40 -29.85
CA GLU A 44 -12.39 -4.33 -28.63
C GLU A 44 -13.13 -5.65 -28.34
N LYS A 45 -13.73 -6.25 -29.37
CA LYS A 45 -14.40 -7.57 -29.27
C LYS A 45 -13.40 -8.65 -28.86
N TRP A 46 -12.19 -8.64 -29.46
CA TRP A 46 -11.10 -9.55 -29.09
C TRP A 46 -10.61 -9.30 -27.67
N LYS A 47 -10.45 -8.05 -27.26
CA LYS A 47 -10.06 -7.70 -25.90
C LYS A 47 -11.03 -8.26 -24.87
N THR A 48 -12.32 -8.13 -25.11
CA THR A 48 -13.39 -8.69 -24.27
C THR A 48 -13.32 -10.22 -24.22
N MET A 49 -13.19 -10.88 -25.37
CA MET A 49 -13.07 -12.34 -25.46
C MET A 49 -11.81 -12.82 -24.77
N ASN A 50 -10.67 -12.17 -24.99
CA ASN A 50 -9.41 -12.49 -24.33
C ASN A 50 -9.48 -12.35 -22.81
N THR A 51 -10.16 -11.32 -22.33
CA THR A 51 -10.40 -11.14 -20.88
C THR A 51 -11.14 -12.33 -20.28
N SER A 52 -12.18 -12.82 -20.98
CA SER A 52 -12.94 -14.00 -20.52
C SER A 52 -12.08 -15.27 -20.52
N ILE A 53 -11.28 -15.49 -21.57
CA ILE A 53 -10.36 -16.63 -21.69
C ILE A 53 -9.28 -16.55 -20.57
N TYR A 54 -8.67 -15.39 -20.38
CA TYR A 54 -7.65 -15.19 -19.36
C TYR A 54 -8.20 -15.34 -17.94
N SER A 55 -9.42 -14.87 -17.69
CA SER A 55 -10.08 -15.04 -16.38
C SER A 55 -10.30 -16.51 -16.04
N PHE A 56 -10.74 -17.32 -17.01
CA PHE A 56 -10.85 -18.76 -16.83
C PHE A 56 -9.48 -19.41 -16.57
N TYR A 57 -8.47 -19.04 -17.36
CA TYR A 57 -7.08 -19.52 -17.24
C TYR A 57 -6.47 -19.21 -15.88
N SER A 58 -6.47 -17.94 -15.48
CA SER A 58 -5.82 -17.47 -14.24
C SER A 58 -6.63 -17.80 -12.98
N GLY A 59 -7.94 -18.00 -13.10
CA GLY A 59 -8.86 -18.31 -12.01
C GLY A 59 -9.06 -19.82 -11.81
N LYS A 60 -10.13 -20.35 -12.38
CA LYS A 60 -10.57 -21.74 -12.12
C LYS A 60 -9.57 -22.79 -12.58
N LEU A 61 -8.91 -22.63 -13.74
CA LEU A 61 -7.90 -23.57 -14.18
C LEU A 61 -6.65 -23.53 -13.31
N SER A 62 -6.16 -22.30 -13.00
CA SER A 62 -4.96 -22.16 -12.16
C SER A 62 -5.15 -22.78 -10.77
N ALA A 63 -6.31 -22.60 -10.17
CA ALA A 63 -6.65 -23.22 -8.89
C ALA A 63 -6.85 -24.73 -9.03
N GLY A 64 -7.58 -25.17 -10.06
CA GLY A 64 -7.94 -26.57 -10.29
C GLY A 64 -6.77 -27.50 -10.61
N ARG A 65 -5.58 -26.98 -10.97
CA ARG A 65 -4.35 -27.80 -11.14
C ARG A 65 -3.86 -28.37 -9.81
N LEU A 66 -4.18 -27.71 -8.72
CA LEU A 66 -3.68 -28.06 -7.39
C LEU A 66 -4.62 -29.06 -6.72
N SER A 67 -4.08 -30.15 -6.20
CA SER A 67 -4.86 -31.18 -5.52
C SER A 67 -5.67 -30.64 -4.34
N ASN A 68 -5.19 -29.60 -3.66
CA ASN A 68 -5.89 -28.97 -2.54
C ASN A 68 -7.23 -28.33 -2.93
N ALA A 69 -7.46 -28.02 -4.21
CA ALA A 69 -8.76 -27.53 -4.70
C ALA A 69 -9.87 -28.60 -4.59
N TYR A 70 -9.48 -29.86 -4.51
CA TYR A 70 -10.38 -31.01 -4.46
C TYR A 70 -10.14 -31.93 -3.25
N SER A 71 -9.15 -31.64 -2.41
CA SER A 71 -8.85 -32.39 -1.19
C SER A 71 -9.50 -31.72 0.03
N LEU A 72 -10.75 -31.28 -0.12
CA LEU A 72 -11.45 -30.54 0.92
C LEU A 72 -11.97 -31.49 2.00
N LYS A 73 -11.80 -31.09 3.26
CA LYS A 73 -12.23 -31.83 4.43
C LYS A 73 -13.26 -31.02 5.21
N LYS A 74 -14.17 -31.71 5.83
CA LYS A 74 -15.19 -31.16 6.73
C LYS A 74 -15.03 -31.77 8.10
N SER A 75 -14.96 -30.93 9.12
CA SER A 75 -14.97 -31.38 10.51
C SER A 75 -16.22 -30.94 11.21
N THR A 76 -16.77 -31.85 12.04
CA THR A 76 -17.91 -31.59 12.92
C THR A 76 -17.49 -31.87 14.33
N VAL A 77 -18.08 -31.14 15.28
CA VAL A 77 -17.88 -31.35 16.73
C VAL A 77 -19.19 -31.75 17.36
N SER A 78 -19.18 -32.75 18.24
CA SER A 78 -20.38 -33.23 18.92
C SER A 78 -21.05 -32.18 19.81
N ASN A 79 -20.29 -31.17 20.26
CA ASN A 79 -20.79 -30.03 21.02
C ASN A 79 -20.09 -28.73 20.56
N SER A 80 -20.77 -27.97 19.74
CA SER A 80 -20.26 -26.70 19.18
C SER A 80 -20.16 -25.55 20.21
N THR A 81 -20.76 -25.69 21.40
CA THR A 81 -20.61 -24.71 22.47
C THR A 81 -19.25 -24.83 23.17
N VAL A 82 -18.59 -26.00 23.09
CA VAL A 82 -17.27 -26.25 23.68
C VAL A 82 -16.15 -25.91 22.74
N ALA A 83 -16.28 -26.26 21.46
CA ALA A 83 -15.29 -25.93 20.45
C ALA A 83 -15.92 -25.86 19.07
N THR A 84 -15.29 -25.05 18.20
CA THR A 84 -15.49 -25.10 16.75
C THR A 84 -14.23 -25.61 16.07
N VAL A 85 -14.38 -26.38 15.00
CA VAL A 85 -13.25 -27.01 14.32
C VAL A 85 -13.39 -26.81 12.81
N THR A 86 -12.30 -26.36 12.17
CA THR A 86 -12.18 -26.35 10.71
C THR A 86 -11.04 -27.26 10.28
N ALA A 87 -11.23 -27.98 9.19
CA ALA A 87 -10.23 -28.87 8.64
C ALA A 87 -9.58 -28.25 7.39
N SER A 88 -8.26 -28.35 7.29
CA SER A 88 -7.54 -28.11 6.03
C SER A 88 -7.54 -29.37 5.16
N SER A 89 -7.07 -29.23 3.92
CA SER A 89 -6.90 -30.37 3.00
C SER A 89 -5.93 -31.46 3.52
N SER A 90 -5.05 -31.11 4.46
CA SER A 90 -4.09 -32.03 5.09
C SER A 90 -4.64 -32.73 6.32
N ALA A 91 -5.86 -32.41 6.77
CA ALA A 91 -6.45 -33.03 7.93
C ALA A 91 -6.72 -34.53 7.68
N VAL A 92 -6.37 -35.34 8.66
CA VAL A 92 -6.58 -36.80 8.60
C VAL A 92 -8.05 -37.10 8.92
N ALA A 93 -8.71 -37.89 8.06
CA ALA A 93 -10.07 -38.37 8.31
C ALA A 93 -10.11 -39.29 9.52
N GLY A 94 -11.17 -39.22 10.27
CA GLY A 94 -11.39 -40.03 11.45
C GLY A 94 -12.01 -39.28 12.62
N THR A 95 -12.14 -39.97 13.74
CA THR A 95 -12.76 -39.48 14.96
C THR A 95 -11.70 -39.23 16.03
N GLN A 96 -11.71 -38.06 16.64
CA GLN A 96 -10.77 -37.65 17.69
C GLN A 96 -11.53 -37.17 18.93
N LYS A 97 -10.95 -37.39 20.09
CA LYS A 97 -11.52 -36.97 21.39
C LYS A 97 -10.79 -35.69 21.84
N LEU A 98 -11.56 -34.64 22.08
CA LEU A 98 -11.06 -33.34 22.56
C LEU A 98 -11.56 -33.10 23.99
N LYS A 99 -10.63 -32.74 24.89
CA LYS A 99 -10.95 -32.15 26.19
C LYS A 99 -10.38 -30.75 26.24
N VAL A 100 -11.19 -29.76 26.55
CA VAL A 100 -10.74 -28.40 26.81
C VAL A 100 -10.56 -28.24 28.31
N LYS A 101 -9.32 -28.17 28.77
CA LYS A 101 -8.96 -28.07 30.19
C LYS A 101 -9.01 -26.67 30.70
N LYS A 102 -8.58 -25.69 29.88
CA LYS A 102 -8.52 -24.29 30.22
C LYS A 102 -8.57 -23.43 28.96
N LEU A 103 -9.26 -22.30 29.04
CA LEU A 103 -9.24 -21.29 28.01
C LEU A 103 -8.10 -20.27 28.24
N ALA A 104 -7.57 -19.71 27.18
CA ALA A 104 -6.66 -18.59 27.29
C ALA A 104 -7.39 -17.35 27.80
N SER A 105 -6.74 -16.61 28.69
CA SER A 105 -7.23 -15.31 29.13
C SER A 105 -6.18 -14.24 28.99
N SER A 106 -6.63 -13.02 28.71
CA SER A 106 -5.79 -11.82 28.77
C SER A 106 -5.53 -11.41 30.22
N GLY A 107 -4.41 -10.75 30.45
CA GLY A 107 -4.16 -10.09 31.73
C GLY A 107 -5.02 -8.83 31.86
N TYR A 108 -5.62 -8.60 33.04
CA TYR A 108 -6.37 -7.40 33.37
C TYR A 108 -5.90 -6.80 34.69
N LEU A 109 -5.84 -5.48 34.76
CA LEU A 109 -5.69 -4.69 35.98
C LEU A 109 -6.79 -3.66 36.03
N THR A 110 -7.78 -3.88 36.87
CA THR A 110 -8.82 -2.89 37.18
C THR A 110 -8.37 -2.13 38.43
N GLY A 111 -8.06 -0.86 38.30
CA GLY A 111 -7.65 -0.01 39.40
C GLY A 111 -8.74 0.14 40.48
N GLY A 112 -8.34 0.42 41.70
CA GLY A 112 -9.29 0.88 42.75
C GLY A 112 -9.90 2.23 42.39
N THR A 113 -10.89 2.65 43.14
CA THR A 113 -11.53 3.98 42.96
C THR A 113 -10.53 5.06 43.41
N VAL A 114 -10.16 5.94 42.48
CA VAL A 114 -9.23 7.06 42.74
C VAL A 114 -9.88 8.14 43.61
N LYS A 115 -11.20 8.26 43.57
CA LYS A 115 -11.97 9.26 44.29
C LYS A 115 -11.97 8.95 45.81
N ASP A 116 -11.31 9.79 46.57
CA ASP A 116 -11.25 9.69 48.04
C ASP A 116 -11.79 10.99 48.63
N GLY A 117 -13.08 11.31 48.39
CA GLY A 117 -13.75 12.49 48.88
C GLY A 117 -13.41 13.83 48.22
N LYS A 118 -12.46 13.84 47.26
CA LYS A 118 -12.01 14.99 46.45
C LYS A 118 -12.87 15.19 45.19
N ALA A 119 -12.61 16.27 44.46
CA ALA A 119 -13.27 16.52 43.17
C ALA A 119 -13.09 15.35 42.19
N ASN A 120 -14.05 15.20 41.27
CA ASN A 120 -13.93 14.15 40.23
C ASN A 120 -12.67 14.35 39.37
N ILE A 121 -11.89 13.30 39.24
CA ILE A 121 -10.71 13.27 38.39
C ILE A 121 -11.18 13.10 36.94
N THR A 122 -10.58 13.86 36.03
CA THR A 122 -10.81 13.78 34.58
C THR A 122 -9.52 13.39 33.85
N GLY A 123 -9.63 13.10 32.58
CA GLY A 123 -8.45 12.81 31.76
C GLY A 123 -7.45 13.98 31.69
N SER A 124 -7.88 15.21 31.92
CA SER A 124 -7.03 16.42 31.98
C SER A 124 -6.45 16.72 33.35
N SER A 125 -6.89 16.04 34.41
CA SER A 125 -6.33 16.20 35.76
C SER A 125 -4.87 15.77 35.79
N LYS A 126 -4.02 16.48 36.52
CA LYS A 126 -2.61 16.09 36.70
C LYS A 126 -2.52 14.91 37.65
N LEU A 127 -1.50 14.04 37.42
CA LEU A 127 -1.21 12.93 38.33
C LEU A 127 -0.86 13.45 39.72
N SER A 128 -0.17 14.60 39.83
CA SER A 128 0.16 15.25 41.09
C SER A 128 -1.06 15.59 41.93
N ASP A 129 -2.21 15.93 41.32
CA ASP A 129 -3.46 16.20 42.00
C ASP A 129 -4.02 14.96 42.72
N ILE A 130 -3.69 13.78 42.20
CA ILE A 130 -4.11 12.48 42.72
C ILE A 130 -3.09 11.94 43.74
N THR A 131 -1.82 11.99 43.38
CA THR A 131 -0.72 11.41 44.20
C THR A 131 -0.34 12.30 45.38
N GLY A 132 -0.62 13.60 45.32
CA GLY A 132 -0.29 14.56 46.35
C GLY A 132 1.22 14.77 46.54
N SER A 133 2.06 14.33 45.59
CA SER A 133 3.50 14.33 45.68
C SER A 133 4.12 15.21 44.58
N THR A 134 5.18 15.94 44.97
CA THR A 134 6.03 16.69 44.02
C THR A 134 7.09 15.81 43.38
N SER A 135 7.35 14.61 43.94
CA SER A 135 8.27 13.61 43.38
C SER A 135 7.48 12.44 42.86
N GLN A 136 7.33 12.36 41.58
CA GLN A 136 6.45 11.37 40.94
C GLN A 136 7.12 10.00 40.77
N GLY A 137 8.46 9.91 40.75
CA GLY A 137 9.20 8.68 40.52
C GLY A 137 8.96 8.10 39.11
N SER A 138 9.25 6.79 39.01
CA SER A 138 9.07 6.10 37.76
C SER A 138 8.45 4.71 37.95
N VAL A 139 7.75 4.23 36.91
CA VAL A 139 7.17 2.89 36.87
C VAL A 139 7.63 2.15 35.63
N THR A 140 7.73 0.84 35.71
CA THR A 140 8.03 -0.01 34.55
C THR A 140 6.79 -0.86 34.22
N LEU A 141 6.40 -0.83 32.97
CA LEU A 141 5.47 -1.79 32.39
C LEU A 141 6.28 -2.85 31.62
N SER A 142 6.14 -4.10 32.07
CA SER A 142 6.74 -5.27 31.41
C SER A 142 5.64 -6.08 30.75
N VAL A 143 5.74 -6.30 29.44
CA VAL A 143 4.79 -7.07 28.63
C VAL A 143 5.50 -7.66 27.41
N ASP A 144 5.19 -8.88 27.04
CA ASP A 144 5.77 -9.56 25.85
C ASP A 144 7.32 -9.53 25.84
N GLY A 145 7.92 -9.76 27.02
CA GLY A 145 9.37 -9.76 27.19
C GLY A 145 10.05 -8.39 27.11
N LYS A 146 9.30 -7.31 26.89
CA LYS A 146 9.79 -5.92 26.86
C LYS A 146 9.44 -5.20 28.14
N SER A 147 10.37 -4.39 28.64
CA SER A 147 10.17 -3.51 29.79
C SER A 147 10.30 -2.06 29.33
N THR A 148 9.28 -1.26 29.56
CA THR A 148 9.24 0.17 29.24
C THR A 148 9.12 0.97 30.52
N THR A 149 10.08 1.84 30.80
CA THR A 149 10.02 2.78 31.92
C THR A 149 9.23 4.01 31.54
N ILE A 150 8.32 4.39 32.42
CA ILE A 150 7.48 5.59 32.32
C ILE A 150 7.85 6.49 33.51
N GLU A 151 8.50 7.61 33.18
CA GLU A 151 8.75 8.68 34.16
C GLU A 151 7.45 9.41 34.45
N LEU A 152 7.07 9.51 35.72
CA LEU A 152 5.89 10.20 36.19
C LEU A 152 6.27 11.64 36.54
N THR A 153 5.92 12.59 35.67
CA THR A 153 6.25 14.01 35.92
C THR A 153 5.11 14.74 36.59
N GLU A 154 5.41 15.83 37.28
CA GLU A 154 4.41 16.66 38.00
C GLU A 154 3.28 17.15 37.10
N ASP A 155 3.60 17.54 35.87
CA ASP A 155 2.65 18.07 34.90
C ASP A 155 1.95 17.01 34.04
N MET A 156 2.30 15.72 34.21
CA MET A 156 1.68 14.63 33.46
C MET A 156 0.21 14.51 33.80
N THR A 157 -0.65 14.51 32.76
CA THR A 157 -2.08 14.30 32.94
C THR A 157 -2.46 12.83 32.94
N VAL A 158 -3.64 12.50 33.47
CA VAL A 158 -4.22 11.14 33.40
C VAL A 158 -4.23 10.60 31.96
N ASN A 159 -4.66 11.41 30.98
CA ASN A 159 -4.65 11.00 29.58
C ASN A 159 -3.25 10.74 29.04
N GLN A 160 -2.26 11.56 29.40
CA GLN A 160 -0.87 11.33 28.99
C GLN A 160 -0.32 10.03 29.58
N PHE A 161 -0.63 9.74 30.85
CA PHE A 161 -0.24 8.46 31.47
C PHE A 161 -0.91 7.27 30.77
N VAL A 162 -2.20 7.36 30.45
CA VAL A 162 -2.93 6.35 29.68
C VAL A 162 -2.29 6.13 28.29
N VAL A 163 -1.87 7.20 27.61
CA VAL A 163 -1.16 7.10 26.32
C VAL A 163 0.18 6.40 26.50
N LYS A 164 0.97 6.77 27.52
CA LYS A 164 2.27 6.12 27.83
C LYS A 164 2.11 4.62 28.10
N LEU A 165 1.06 4.19 28.81
CA LEU A 165 0.75 2.78 29.03
C LEU A 165 0.41 2.07 27.69
N LYS A 166 -0.36 2.70 26.81
CA LYS A 166 -0.68 2.15 25.49
C LYS A 166 0.57 2.00 24.61
N ASP A 167 1.44 3.00 24.62
CA ASP A 167 2.69 2.99 23.87
C ASP A 167 3.65 1.92 24.42
N ALA A 168 3.59 1.65 25.72
CA ALA A 168 4.38 0.60 26.37
C ALA A 168 3.86 -0.82 26.08
N GLY A 169 2.68 -0.99 25.44
CA GLY A 169 2.26 -2.28 24.89
C GLY A 169 0.96 -2.86 25.41
N VAL A 170 0.25 -2.19 26.30
CA VAL A 170 -1.07 -2.62 26.81
C VAL A 170 -2.23 -1.81 26.22
N GLN A 171 -3.44 -2.25 26.47
CA GLN A 171 -4.65 -1.41 26.37
C GLN A 171 -4.82 -0.68 27.71
N ALA A 172 -5.15 0.59 27.69
CA ALA A 172 -5.40 1.35 28.91
C ALA A 172 -6.48 2.38 28.70
N SER A 173 -7.27 2.67 29.74
CA SER A 173 -8.26 3.74 29.78
C SER A 173 -8.49 4.19 31.22
N PHE A 174 -8.97 5.42 31.36
CA PHE A 174 -9.51 5.93 32.63
C PHE A 174 -11.00 6.18 32.46
N ASP A 175 -11.80 5.61 33.34
CA ASP A 175 -13.25 5.80 33.37
C ASP A 175 -13.57 6.94 34.38
N GLU A 176 -13.92 8.07 33.83
CA GLU A 176 -14.25 9.28 34.63
C GLU A 176 -15.55 9.11 35.48
N ASN A 177 -16.48 8.27 35.04
CA ASN A 177 -17.72 8.01 35.77
C ASN A 177 -17.46 7.11 36.98
N ASN A 178 -16.67 6.05 36.81
CA ASN A 178 -16.34 5.08 37.86
C ASN A 178 -15.03 5.43 38.59
N GLN A 179 -14.30 6.47 38.13
CA GLN A 179 -13.04 6.95 38.69
C GLN A 179 -12.00 5.85 38.85
N ARG A 180 -11.81 5.03 37.77
CA ARG A 180 -10.92 3.85 37.75
C ARG A 180 -10.10 3.80 36.49
N PHE A 181 -8.88 3.31 36.61
CA PHE A 181 -8.09 2.87 35.47
C PHE A 181 -8.47 1.43 35.10
N PHE A 182 -8.50 1.16 33.80
CA PHE A 182 -8.64 -0.18 33.24
C PHE A 182 -7.43 -0.43 32.33
N ILE A 183 -6.67 -1.46 32.64
CA ILE A 183 -5.50 -1.86 31.88
C ILE A 183 -5.67 -3.33 31.49
N SER A 184 -5.41 -3.71 30.24
CA SER A 184 -5.46 -5.08 29.79
C SER A 184 -4.36 -5.37 28.78
N SER A 185 -3.93 -6.62 28.72
CA SER A 185 -3.01 -7.07 27.67
C SER A 185 -3.68 -7.02 26.31
N LYS A 186 -2.87 -6.81 25.25
CA LYS A 186 -3.37 -6.86 23.84
C LYS A 186 -3.61 -8.28 23.35
N THR A 187 -2.87 -9.24 23.92
CA THR A 187 -2.94 -10.67 23.60
C THR A 187 -3.25 -11.46 24.84
N SER A 188 -3.84 -12.63 24.66
CA SER A 188 -4.05 -13.60 25.76
C SER A 188 -2.79 -14.42 26.02
N GLY A 189 -2.87 -15.27 27.04
CA GLY A 189 -1.79 -16.16 27.40
C GLY A 189 -0.81 -15.56 28.40
N LYS A 190 0.12 -16.39 28.86
CA LYS A 190 1.17 -16.00 29.82
C LYS A 190 2.15 -14.99 29.23
N ASP A 191 2.51 -15.17 27.94
CA ASP A 191 3.44 -14.28 27.26
C ASP A 191 2.84 -12.89 27.02
N GLY A 192 1.50 -12.84 26.80
CA GLY A 192 0.77 -11.58 26.67
C GLY A 192 0.49 -10.89 28.01
N ASP A 193 0.71 -11.55 29.16
CA ASP A 193 0.48 -10.95 30.47
C ASP A 193 1.46 -9.79 30.73
N PHE A 194 1.12 -8.91 31.65
CA PHE A 194 1.93 -7.73 31.96
C PHE A 194 2.15 -7.55 33.46
N ALA A 195 3.23 -6.88 33.81
CA ALA A 195 3.46 -6.37 35.16
C ALA A 195 3.65 -4.85 35.10
N LEU A 196 2.97 -4.12 35.99
CA LEU A 196 3.17 -2.70 36.24
C LEU A 196 3.82 -2.54 37.61
N VAL A 197 5.10 -2.19 37.64
CA VAL A 197 5.90 -2.15 38.86
C VAL A 197 6.57 -0.78 39.03
N ALA A 198 6.77 -0.36 40.25
CA ALA A 198 7.54 0.85 40.58
C ALA A 198 9.05 0.60 40.49
N ASN A 199 9.81 1.59 40.04
CA ASN A 199 11.26 1.52 40.00
C ASN A 199 11.93 2.13 41.25
N ASP A 200 11.16 2.93 41.98
CA ASP A 200 11.63 3.66 43.17
C ASP A 200 10.47 3.89 44.17
N SER A 201 10.77 4.41 45.34
CA SER A 201 9.76 4.64 46.39
C SER A 201 8.69 5.62 45.97
N ALA A 202 9.03 6.68 45.21
CA ALA A 202 8.06 7.68 44.73
C ALA A 202 7.12 7.08 43.69
N GLY A 203 7.62 6.21 42.79
CA GLY A 203 6.81 5.42 41.86
C GLY A 203 5.85 4.45 42.57
N MET A 204 6.31 3.83 43.66
CA MET A 204 5.48 2.96 44.52
C MET A 204 4.32 3.74 45.16
N ASP A 205 4.62 4.89 45.73
CA ASP A 205 3.59 5.77 46.33
C ASP A 205 2.63 6.24 45.26
N SER A 206 3.13 6.58 44.08
CA SER A 206 2.30 6.95 42.93
C SER A 206 1.37 5.82 42.51
N LEU A 207 1.85 4.58 42.34
CA LEU A 207 0.98 3.45 42.00
C LEU A 207 -0.10 3.18 43.07
N ARG A 208 0.26 3.32 44.34
CA ARG A 208 -0.68 3.17 45.44
C ARG A 208 -1.76 4.26 45.42
N ASN A 209 -1.37 5.52 45.25
CA ASN A 209 -2.29 6.66 45.17
C ASN A 209 -3.16 6.63 43.91
N LEU A 210 -2.62 6.22 42.77
CA LEU A 210 -3.37 5.96 41.54
C LEU A 210 -4.27 4.69 41.62
N ARG A 211 -4.21 3.99 42.74
CA ARG A 211 -4.96 2.73 42.96
C ARG A 211 -4.67 1.63 41.91
N LEU A 212 -3.41 1.56 41.47
CA LEU A 212 -2.90 0.60 40.47
C LEU A 212 -1.92 -0.42 41.03
N TYR A 213 -1.51 -0.24 42.28
CA TYR A 213 -0.60 -1.18 42.96
C TYR A 213 -1.30 -2.53 43.20
N THR A 214 -0.57 -3.62 42.90
CA THR A 214 -0.99 -4.99 43.20
C THR A 214 0.17 -5.82 43.76
N ASN A 215 -0.09 -6.63 44.74
CA ASN A 215 0.86 -7.59 45.29
C ASN A 215 0.60 -9.00 44.73
N ASP A 216 0.58 -9.12 43.41
CA ASP A 216 0.37 -10.38 42.69
C ASP A 216 1.69 -11.06 42.32
N LYS A 217 1.62 -12.36 41.97
CA LYS A 217 2.80 -13.19 41.64
C LYS A 217 3.56 -12.66 40.40
N THR A 218 2.90 -12.04 39.46
CA THR A 218 3.56 -11.48 38.26
C THR A 218 4.38 -10.26 38.64
N SER A 219 3.82 -9.34 39.46
CA SER A 219 4.52 -8.18 39.98
C SER A 219 5.71 -8.59 40.90
N GLN A 220 5.48 -9.56 41.77
CA GLN A 220 6.57 -10.11 42.63
C GLN A 220 7.70 -10.69 41.78
N ALA A 221 7.37 -11.47 40.73
CA ALA A 221 8.35 -12.06 39.84
C ALA A 221 9.17 -11.01 39.07
N GLU A 222 8.54 -9.89 38.69
CA GLU A 222 9.23 -8.80 37.99
C GLU A 222 10.26 -8.11 38.88
N TYR A 223 9.93 -7.84 40.16
CA TYR A 223 10.92 -7.35 41.11
C TYR A 223 12.04 -8.36 41.39
N ALA A 224 11.70 -9.65 41.57
CA ALA A 224 12.67 -10.71 41.86
C ALA A 224 13.71 -10.87 40.73
N LYS A 225 13.39 -10.60 39.48
CA LYS A 225 14.32 -10.63 38.34
C LYS A 225 15.57 -9.77 38.58
N TRP A 226 15.39 -8.62 39.22
CA TRP A 226 16.44 -7.64 39.45
C TRP A 226 16.95 -7.64 40.89
N ALA A 227 16.09 -7.88 41.88
CA ALA A 227 16.44 -7.91 43.30
C ALA A 227 17.59 -8.88 43.63
N LYS A 228 17.68 -10.00 42.91
CA LYS A 228 18.73 -11.02 43.12
C LYS A 228 20.17 -10.52 42.85
N TYR A 229 20.32 -9.39 42.14
CA TYR A 229 21.64 -8.83 41.82
C TYR A 229 22.18 -7.85 42.85
N TYR A 230 21.40 -7.57 43.92
CA TYR A 230 21.80 -6.69 45.00
C TYR A 230 21.86 -7.44 46.34
N ASN A 231 22.95 -7.28 47.08
CA ASN A 231 23.12 -7.83 48.41
C ASN A 231 23.01 -6.69 49.45
N ALA A 232 21.92 -6.69 50.22
CA ALA A 232 21.66 -5.64 51.20
C ALA A 232 22.58 -5.69 52.43
N ASP A 233 23.12 -6.88 52.78
CA ASP A 233 23.98 -7.03 53.97
C ASP A 233 25.35 -6.39 53.74
N THR A 234 25.81 -6.35 52.50
CA THR A 234 27.13 -5.83 52.13
C THR A 234 27.05 -4.55 51.28
N ASP A 235 25.84 -4.10 50.87
CA ASP A 235 25.60 -3.00 49.94
C ASP A 235 26.42 -3.16 48.63
N THR A 236 26.43 -4.37 48.10
CA THR A 236 27.19 -4.73 46.88
C THR A 236 26.30 -5.34 45.80
N TYR A 237 26.84 -5.41 44.59
CA TYR A 237 26.17 -6.00 43.44
C TYR A 237 26.87 -7.29 43.00
N THR A 238 26.12 -8.19 42.37
CA THR A 238 26.68 -9.47 41.91
C THR A 238 27.48 -9.28 40.60
N ALA A 239 28.40 -10.20 40.31
CA ALA A 239 29.18 -10.19 39.07
C ALA A 239 28.29 -10.36 37.82
N GLU A 240 27.18 -11.09 37.92
CA GLU A 240 26.23 -11.26 36.82
C GLU A 240 25.57 -9.93 36.42
N LEU A 241 25.43 -8.96 37.35
CA LEU A 241 24.94 -7.63 36.99
C LEU A 241 25.98 -6.88 36.15
N ASP A 242 27.27 -7.02 36.47
CA ASP A 242 28.36 -6.42 35.70
C ASP A 242 28.43 -6.99 34.29
N ASP A 243 28.13 -8.28 34.08
CA ASP A 243 28.04 -8.92 32.78
C ASP A 243 26.87 -8.37 31.96
N ILE A 244 25.73 -8.13 32.61
CA ILE A 244 24.55 -7.50 31.95
C ILE A 244 24.90 -6.06 31.54
N ILE A 245 25.53 -5.28 32.43
CA ILE A 245 25.98 -3.91 32.14
C ILE A 245 26.98 -3.89 30.99
N ASN A 246 27.96 -4.79 30.98
CA ASN A 246 28.95 -4.89 29.91
C ASN A 246 28.27 -5.28 28.57
N THR A 247 27.32 -6.20 28.56
CA THR A 247 26.57 -6.57 27.36
C THR A 247 25.75 -5.39 26.80
N ALA A 248 25.09 -4.65 27.68
CA ALA A 248 24.36 -3.44 27.29
C ALA A 248 25.31 -2.35 26.76
N TYR A 249 26.46 -2.17 27.38
CA TYR A 249 27.49 -1.24 26.96
C TYR A 249 28.06 -1.60 25.58
N GLU A 250 28.43 -2.86 25.35
CA GLU A 250 28.93 -3.32 24.03
C GLU A 250 27.92 -3.03 22.89
N SER A 251 26.63 -3.09 23.21
CA SER A 251 25.56 -2.79 22.24
C SER A 251 25.33 -1.28 22.03
N ALA A 252 25.66 -0.45 23.02
CA ALA A 252 25.40 0.99 23.04
C ALA A 252 26.64 1.86 22.75
N LYS A 253 27.85 1.28 22.80
CA LYS A 253 29.09 2.03 22.60
C LYS A 253 29.21 2.66 21.23
N THR A 254 29.73 3.85 21.20
CA THR A 254 30.06 4.57 19.98
C THR A 254 31.39 4.04 19.43
N ASN A 255 31.46 3.82 18.12
CA ASN A 255 32.71 3.44 17.44
C ASN A 255 33.32 4.64 16.68
N PHE A 256 34.59 4.49 16.30
CA PHE A 256 35.33 5.52 15.57
C PHE A 256 34.64 5.94 14.29
N ASP A 257 34.20 4.98 13.48
CA ASP A 257 33.56 5.24 12.20
C ASP A 257 32.29 6.08 12.31
N ALA A 258 31.53 5.91 13.40
CA ALA A 258 30.32 6.70 13.62
C ALA A 258 30.65 8.19 13.82
N VAL A 259 31.66 8.47 14.66
CA VAL A 259 32.11 9.86 14.91
C VAL A 259 32.78 10.46 13.66
N ALA A 260 33.61 9.68 12.96
CA ALA A 260 34.25 10.12 11.73
C ALA A 260 33.21 10.47 10.64
N LYS A 261 32.14 9.66 10.48
CA LYS A 261 31.02 9.96 9.58
C LYS A 261 30.23 11.19 10.01
N GLU A 262 30.03 11.41 11.31
CA GLU A 262 29.41 12.64 11.83
C GLU A 262 30.25 13.88 11.49
N ARG A 263 31.58 13.81 11.62
CA ARG A 263 32.49 14.87 11.20
C ARG A 263 32.38 15.14 9.69
N LEU A 264 32.41 14.08 8.87
CA LEU A 264 32.23 14.19 7.41
C LEU A 264 30.88 14.83 7.05
N ALA A 265 29.80 14.42 7.68
CA ALA A 265 28.47 14.99 7.43
C ALA A 265 28.41 16.48 7.77
N THR A 266 29.05 16.90 8.87
CA THR A 266 29.15 18.31 9.27
C THR A 266 29.95 19.12 8.25
N TYR A 267 31.10 18.62 7.81
CA TYR A 267 31.88 19.27 6.75
C TYR A 267 31.12 19.37 5.42
N SER A 268 30.48 18.28 5.00
CA SER A 268 29.71 18.22 3.76
C SER A 268 28.54 19.20 3.76
N LYS A 269 27.85 19.34 4.90
CA LYS A 269 26.80 20.33 5.10
C LYS A 269 27.34 21.76 4.94
N ALA A 270 28.47 22.05 5.60
CA ALA A 270 29.13 23.35 5.48
C ALA A 270 29.56 23.64 4.02
N SER A 271 30.17 22.66 3.35
CA SER A 271 30.55 22.78 1.93
C SER A 271 29.36 23.09 1.04
N SER A 272 28.23 22.39 1.23
CA SER A 272 27.00 22.63 0.46
C SER A 272 26.43 24.05 0.65
N ILE A 273 26.55 24.61 1.87
CA ILE A 273 26.14 26.00 2.16
C ILE A 273 27.09 26.98 1.40
N VAL A 274 28.39 26.75 1.47
CA VAL A 274 29.39 27.58 0.77
C VAL A 274 29.19 27.52 -0.73
N ASP A 275 28.97 26.33 -1.31
CA ASP A 275 28.73 26.16 -2.75
C ASP A 275 27.43 26.85 -3.19
N SER A 276 26.37 26.71 -2.41
CA SER A 276 25.06 27.32 -2.68
C SER A 276 25.15 28.86 -2.63
N PHE A 277 25.86 29.39 -1.63
CA PHE A 277 26.10 30.81 -1.50
C PHE A 277 26.95 31.32 -2.67
N THR A 278 28.05 30.64 -2.99
CA THR A 278 28.93 30.98 -4.11
C THR A 278 28.15 31.03 -5.41
N LYS A 279 27.35 29.98 -5.70
CA LYS A 279 26.50 29.95 -6.89
C LYS A 279 25.49 31.10 -6.94
N LYS A 280 24.86 31.41 -5.81
CA LYS A 280 23.84 32.47 -5.69
C LYS A 280 24.42 33.86 -5.93
N TYR A 281 25.64 34.11 -5.47
CA TYR A 281 26.27 35.42 -5.50
C TYR A 281 27.44 35.55 -6.51
N THR A 282 27.67 34.56 -7.38
CA THR A 282 28.58 34.69 -8.52
C THR A 282 28.01 35.70 -9.51
N ALA A 283 28.85 36.60 -10.02
CA ALA A 283 28.47 37.61 -11.01
C ALA A 283 27.99 36.98 -12.32
N SER A 284 26.99 37.58 -12.94
CA SER A 284 26.48 37.22 -14.26
C SER A 284 26.81 38.32 -15.28
N ASP A 285 26.73 38.00 -16.58
CA ASP A 285 26.98 38.98 -17.67
C ASP A 285 25.97 40.14 -17.67
N ALA A 286 24.83 39.99 -17.00
CA ALA A 286 23.79 41.02 -16.88
C ALA A 286 24.04 42.01 -15.73
N ASP A 287 25.07 41.77 -14.91
CA ASP A 287 25.36 42.62 -13.76
C ASP A 287 26.03 43.96 -14.17
N THR A 288 25.75 45.01 -13.38
CA THR A 288 26.41 46.31 -13.53
C THR A 288 27.89 46.22 -13.18
N GLU A 289 28.70 47.12 -13.70
CA GLU A 289 30.17 47.18 -13.49
C GLU A 289 30.56 47.14 -11.99
N VAL A 290 29.71 47.66 -11.10
CA VAL A 290 29.97 47.69 -9.64
C VAL A 290 30.06 46.28 -9.05
N TYR A 291 29.39 45.30 -9.64
CA TYR A 291 29.30 43.92 -9.11
C TYR A 291 30.17 42.91 -9.87
N LYS A 292 30.63 43.21 -11.10
CA LYS A 292 31.29 42.25 -12.00
C LYS A 292 32.54 41.60 -11.44
N ASP A 293 33.43 42.43 -10.86
CA ASP A 293 34.75 41.99 -10.37
C ASP A 293 34.75 41.62 -8.89
N LYS A 294 33.57 41.43 -8.26
CA LYS A 294 33.45 41.13 -6.84
C LYS A 294 33.39 39.65 -6.57
N THR A 295 34.04 39.24 -5.50
CA THR A 295 33.85 37.90 -4.97
C THR A 295 32.40 37.71 -4.51
N PRO A 296 31.89 36.48 -4.49
CA PRO A 296 30.52 36.21 -3.98
C PRO A 296 30.23 36.83 -2.61
N GLU A 297 31.20 36.82 -1.70
CA GLU A 297 31.09 37.42 -0.37
C GLU A 297 30.99 38.93 -0.39
N GLU A 298 31.90 39.59 -1.16
CA GLU A 298 31.86 41.07 -1.37
C GLU A 298 30.58 41.49 -2.05
N ARG A 299 30.10 40.73 -3.02
CA ARG A 299 28.86 41.00 -3.74
C ARG A 299 27.64 40.90 -2.82
N ALA A 300 27.53 39.87 -1.99
CA ALA A 300 26.46 39.75 -1.02
C ALA A 300 26.43 40.92 -0.02
N ASN A 301 27.59 41.33 0.47
CA ASN A 301 27.73 42.47 1.37
C ASN A 301 27.36 43.81 0.70
N LEU A 302 27.73 44.02 -0.58
CA LEU A 302 27.33 45.20 -1.33
C LEU A 302 25.81 45.21 -1.56
N LEU A 303 25.21 44.12 -1.97
CA LEU A 303 23.76 44.00 -2.14
C LEU A 303 23.00 44.28 -0.84
N LEU A 304 23.52 43.78 0.28
CA LEU A 304 22.97 44.08 1.61
C LEU A 304 23.07 45.56 1.95
N LYS A 305 24.24 46.18 1.68
CA LYS A 305 24.45 47.59 1.90
C LYS A 305 23.51 48.44 1.05
N ASP A 306 23.43 48.17 -0.26
CA ASP A 306 22.57 48.92 -1.18
C ASP A 306 21.08 48.78 -0.82
N ALA A 307 20.66 47.59 -0.36
CA ALA A 307 19.29 47.40 0.13
C ALA A 307 19.00 48.17 1.42
N LYS A 308 19.97 48.24 2.35
CA LYS A 308 19.87 49.06 3.58
C LYS A 308 19.86 50.54 3.28
N ASP A 309 20.72 51.00 2.38
CA ASP A 309 20.75 52.41 1.97
C ASP A 309 19.44 52.81 1.29
N ALA A 310 18.91 51.96 0.41
CA ALA A 310 17.61 52.16 -0.23
C ALA A 310 16.42 52.18 0.77
N LEU A 311 16.44 51.28 1.76
CA LEU A 311 15.43 51.25 2.81
C LEU A 311 15.47 52.52 3.68
N SER A 312 16.68 52.92 4.08
CA SER A 312 16.95 54.13 4.83
C SER A 312 16.48 55.40 4.09
N ALA A 313 16.67 55.45 2.76
CA ALA A 313 16.21 56.53 1.92
C ALA A 313 14.67 56.67 1.93
N ILE A 314 13.96 55.55 1.97
CA ILE A 314 12.49 55.54 2.15
C ILE A 314 12.11 56.03 3.56
N GLU A 315 12.74 55.52 4.60
CA GLU A 315 12.47 55.88 6.00
C GLU A 315 12.80 57.31 6.36
N GLN A 316 13.78 57.92 5.70
CA GLN A 316 14.18 59.31 5.89
C GLN A 316 13.39 60.31 5.02
N ASN A 317 12.58 59.85 4.09
CA ASN A 317 11.80 60.74 3.21
C ASN A 317 10.74 61.50 4.04
N ALA A 318 10.78 62.84 3.95
CA ALA A 318 9.92 63.74 4.66
C ALA A 318 8.42 63.53 4.37
N ALA A 319 8.07 63.01 3.19
CA ALA A 319 6.71 62.71 2.79
C ALA A 319 6.11 61.52 3.56
N TYR A 320 6.92 60.66 4.18
CA TYR A 320 6.49 59.51 4.94
C TYR A 320 6.70 59.64 6.45
N LYS A 321 6.87 60.87 6.94
CA LYS A 321 6.97 61.16 8.36
C LYS A 321 5.59 61.37 8.98
N GLY A 322 5.40 60.85 10.19
CA GLY A 322 4.25 61.09 11.03
C GLY A 322 4.30 62.47 11.68
N ASP A 323 3.27 62.87 12.39
CA ASP A 323 3.20 64.17 13.10
C ASP A 323 4.25 64.24 14.23
N ASP A 324 4.74 63.11 14.69
CA ASP A 324 5.83 62.97 15.67
C ASP A 324 7.25 63.03 15.03
N GLY A 325 7.34 63.23 13.70
CA GLY A 325 8.58 63.26 12.97
C GLY A 325 9.21 61.90 12.68
N ASN A 326 8.58 60.78 13.14
CA ASN A 326 9.04 59.44 12.91
C ASN A 326 8.47 58.86 11.59
N PHE A 327 9.13 57.83 11.05
CA PHE A 327 8.67 57.12 9.86
C PHE A 327 7.33 56.42 10.12
N ASP A 328 6.37 56.65 9.22
CA ASP A 328 5.02 56.10 9.32
C ASP A 328 4.69 55.26 8.06
N VAL A 329 4.69 53.96 8.19
CA VAL A 329 4.41 52.98 7.11
C VAL A 329 3.05 53.22 6.46
N SER A 330 2.07 53.75 7.21
CA SER A 330 0.72 54.01 6.67
C SER A 330 0.67 55.15 5.65
N LYS A 331 1.70 55.99 5.59
CA LYS A 331 1.83 57.08 4.62
C LYS A 331 2.49 56.68 3.30
N LEU A 332 2.95 55.43 3.21
CA LEU A 332 3.50 54.91 1.95
C LEU A 332 2.39 54.72 0.91
N SER A 333 2.67 55.04 -0.36
CA SER A 333 1.86 54.59 -1.47
C SER A 333 1.89 53.04 -1.56
N GLU A 334 0.92 52.41 -2.21
CA GLU A 334 0.91 50.96 -2.39
C GLU A 334 2.18 50.45 -3.11
N GLU A 335 2.73 51.24 -4.04
CA GLU A 335 3.97 50.94 -4.76
C GLU A 335 5.17 51.04 -3.81
N ASP A 336 5.28 52.12 -3.03
CA ASP A 336 6.41 52.30 -2.12
C ASP A 336 6.34 51.31 -0.93
N LYS A 337 5.15 50.97 -0.48
CA LYS A 337 4.97 49.93 0.51
C LYS A 337 5.46 48.59 0.05
N LYS A 338 5.11 48.21 -1.19
CA LYS A 338 5.61 46.98 -1.81
C LYS A 338 7.14 46.98 -1.94
N LYS A 339 7.72 48.13 -2.33
CA LYS A 339 9.17 48.31 -2.41
C LYS A 339 9.83 48.21 -1.03
N TYR A 340 9.25 48.85 -0.02
CA TYR A 340 9.70 48.78 1.37
C TYR A 340 9.70 47.36 1.92
N ASP A 341 8.60 46.63 1.73
CA ASP A 341 8.47 45.25 2.19
C ASP A 341 9.45 44.30 1.45
N ASN A 342 9.63 44.50 0.16
CA ASN A 342 10.60 43.74 -0.62
C ASN A 342 12.05 44.02 -0.16
N LEU A 343 12.41 45.27 0.16
CA LEU A 343 13.72 45.59 0.69
C LEU A 343 13.97 44.96 2.04
N LYS A 344 12.99 44.98 2.96
CA LYS A 344 13.08 44.30 4.27
C LYS A 344 13.29 42.79 4.10
N THR A 345 12.55 42.20 3.18
CA THR A 345 12.69 40.76 2.87
C THR A 345 14.08 40.45 2.30
N SER A 346 14.55 41.26 1.39
CA SER A 346 15.88 41.11 0.78
C SER A 346 17.00 41.28 1.81
N ILE A 347 16.91 42.31 2.69
CA ILE A 347 17.87 42.53 3.76
C ILE A 347 17.94 41.31 4.69
N SER A 348 16.80 40.82 5.15
CA SER A 348 16.75 39.63 6.00
C SER A 348 17.36 38.40 5.32
N SER A 349 17.09 38.23 4.00
CA SER A 349 17.67 37.13 3.22
C SER A 349 19.20 37.27 3.10
N TYR A 350 19.71 38.46 2.75
CA TYR A 350 21.15 38.71 2.62
C TYR A 350 21.87 38.50 3.96
N GLU A 351 21.33 39.03 5.06
CA GLU A 351 21.89 38.86 6.42
C GLU A 351 21.96 37.38 6.82
N SER A 352 20.89 36.64 6.58
CA SER A 352 20.86 35.21 6.85
C SER A 352 21.86 34.43 6.00
N ASP A 353 21.92 34.71 4.71
CA ASP A 353 22.84 34.03 3.79
C ASP A 353 24.29 34.31 4.14
N ILE A 354 24.67 35.57 4.42
CA ILE A 354 26.03 35.95 4.82
C ILE A 354 26.41 35.28 6.14
N LYS A 355 25.51 35.29 7.11
CA LYS A 355 25.75 34.62 8.41
C LYS A 355 25.99 33.11 8.22
N ASN A 356 25.09 32.43 7.51
CA ASN A 356 25.19 30.99 7.28
C ASN A 356 26.49 30.64 6.48
N TYR A 357 26.84 31.45 5.51
CA TYR A 357 28.09 31.28 4.73
C TYR A 357 29.32 31.42 5.63
N THR A 358 29.37 32.47 6.49
CA THR A 358 30.50 32.72 7.38
C THR A 358 30.67 31.55 8.36
N GLU A 359 29.60 31.14 9.02
CA GLU A 359 29.61 29.98 9.94
C GLU A 359 30.06 28.69 9.22
N ALA A 360 29.58 28.46 8.00
CA ALA A 360 29.96 27.28 7.21
C ALA A 360 31.45 27.34 6.78
N LYS A 361 31.94 28.49 6.35
CA LYS A 361 33.34 28.73 5.98
C LYS A 361 34.28 28.54 7.17
N ASP A 362 33.90 29.05 8.34
CA ASP A 362 34.64 28.85 9.59
C ASP A 362 34.69 27.34 9.98
N THR A 363 33.55 26.65 9.88
CA THR A 363 33.48 25.20 10.11
C THR A 363 34.41 24.43 9.16
N MET A 364 34.37 24.73 7.86
CA MET A 364 35.26 24.07 6.88
C MET A 364 36.74 24.35 7.19
N THR A 365 37.06 25.59 7.59
CA THR A 365 38.42 26.00 7.95
C THR A 365 38.91 25.26 9.23
N GLU A 366 38.09 25.20 10.25
CA GLU A 366 38.34 24.41 11.45
C GLU A 366 38.61 22.95 11.15
N TYR A 367 37.72 22.33 10.36
CA TYR A 367 37.81 20.91 10.03
C TYR A 367 39.04 20.57 9.18
N LYS A 368 39.45 21.50 8.29
CA LYS A 368 40.69 21.39 7.51
C LYS A 368 41.90 21.51 8.43
N ASN A 369 41.92 22.52 9.29
CA ASN A 369 43.06 22.78 10.18
C ASN A 369 43.28 21.65 11.23
N LYS A 370 42.17 21.11 11.74
CA LYS A 370 42.19 19.99 12.69
C LYS A 370 42.22 18.63 12.00
N GLN A 371 42.24 18.60 10.70
CA GLN A 371 42.22 17.36 9.89
C GLN A 371 41.12 16.38 10.32
N TYR A 372 39.87 16.86 10.54
CA TYR A 372 38.75 16.02 10.93
C TYR A 372 38.14 15.23 9.76
N VAL A 373 38.54 15.53 8.55
CA VAL A 373 38.14 14.83 7.31
C VAL A 373 39.36 14.65 6.41
N ASN A 374 39.38 13.61 5.60
CA ASN A 374 40.39 13.40 4.59
C ASN A 374 39.99 14.16 3.31
N ILE A 375 40.90 15.06 2.84
CA ILE A 375 40.69 15.89 1.64
C ILE A 375 41.77 15.53 0.64
N GLU A 376 41.36 14.95 -0.49
CA GLU A 376 42.24 14.61 -1.59
C GLU A 376 41.91 15.48 -2.84
N GLU A 377 42.91 16.08 -3.40
CA GLU A 377 42.79 16.82 -4.67
C GLU A 377 43.46 16.02 -5.78
N LYS A 378 42.68 15.58 -6.78
CA LYS A 378 43.18 14.86 -7.94
C LYS A 378 42.50 15.39 -9.19
N ASP A 379 43.31 15.72 -10.21
CA ASP A 379 42.82 16.22 -11.53
C ASP A 379 41.85 17.41 -11.41
N GLY A 380 42.11 18.33 -10.48
CA GLY A 380 41.26 19.50 -10.23
C GLY A 380 39.95 19.23 -9.53
N LYS A 381 39.76 17.99 -9.04
CA LYS A 381 38.55 17.56 -8.28
C LYS A 381 38.94 17.32 -6.83
N THR A 382 38.26 18.00 -5.91
CA THR A 382 38.37 17.78 -4.47
C THR A 382 37.42 16.64 -4.05
N THR A 383 37.97 15.63 -3.40
CA THR A 383 37.19 14.53 -2.79
C THR A 383 37.38 14.58 -1.29
N VAL A 384 36.29 14.53 -0.52
CA VAL A 384 36.29 14.55 0.93
C VAL A 384 35.69 13.27 1.46
N THR A 385 36.42 12.60 2.35
CA THR A 385 36.01 11.33 2.95
C THR A 385 36.17 11.35 4.47
N ALA A 386 35.47 10.44 5.17
CA ALA A 386 35.66 10.26 6.60
C ALA A 386 37.09 9.72 6.89
N LEU A 387 37.68 10.17 7.99
CA LEU A 387 38.92 9.57 8.49
C LEU A 387 38.70 8.11 8.83
N LYS A 388 39.77 7.35 8.69
CA LYS A 388 39.90 5.98 9.22
C LYS A 388 40.76 6.01 10.48
N GLU A 389 40.56 5.10 11.38
CA GLU A 389 41.36 4.95 12.60
C GLU A 389 42.85 4.76 12.28
N THR A 390 43.17 4.21 11.12
CA THR A 390 44.54 3.97 10.64
C THR A 390 45.20 5.18 9.95
N ASP A 391 44.51 6.28 9.77
CA ASP A 391 45.07 7.47 9.14
C ASP A 391 46.03 8.20 10.06
N SER A 392 47.04 8.88 9.49
CA SER A 392 48.06 9.63 10.26
C SER A 392 47.66 11.07 10.57
N ALA A 393 46.36 11.43 10.35
CA ALA A 393 45.86 12.78 10.55
C ALA A 393 45.71 13.09 12.08
N SER A 394 45.96 14.35 12.46
CA SER A 394 45.80 14.79 13.87
C SER A 394 44.36 14.66 14.36
N GLY A 395 43.37 14.77 13.45
CA GLY A 395 41.96 14.57 13.79
C GLY A 395 41.59 13.17 14.27
N VAL A 396 42.45 12.15 14.00
CA VAL A 396 42.22 10.77 14.51
C VAL A 396 42.22 10.74 16.03
N SER A 397 43.19 11.40 16.66
CA SER A 397 43.29 11.46 18.13
C SER A 397 42.08 12.17 18.77
N ASP A 398 41.57 13.25 18.13
CA ASP A 398 40.42 13.99 18.63
C ASP A 398 39.11 13.19 18.47
N ILE A 399 39.00 12.43 17.37
CA ILE A 399 37.85 11.52 17.15
C ILE A 399 37.90 10.41 18.21
N GLN A 400 39.07 9.80 18.44
CA GLN A 400 39.24 8.77 19.47
C GLN A 400 38.92 9.29 20.87
N ALA A 401 39.40 10.49 21.23
CA ALA A 401 39.05 11.13 22.50
C ALA A 401 37.54 11.36 22.65
N THR A 402 36.87 11.73 21.57
CA THR A 402 35.40 11.87 21.55
C THR A 402 34.70 10.53 21.75
N VAL A 403 35.20 9.46 21.11
CA VAL A 403 34.69 8.08 21.27
C VAL A 403 34.87 7.63 22.72
N ASP A 404 36.06 7.83 23.29
CA ASP A 404 36.39 7.41 24.66
C ASP A 404 35.52 8.16 25.69
N SER A 405 35.31 9.47 25.51
CA SER A 405 34.45 10.28 26.40
C SER A 405 32.99 9.79 26.32
N ARG A 406 32.43 9.64 25.12
CA ARG A 406 31.06 9.15 24.94
C ARG A 406 30.87 7.75 25.51
N ASN A 407 31.85 6.88 25.34
CA ASN A 407 31.84 5.52 25.85
C ASN A 407 31.93 5.48 27.37
N ALA A 408 32.79 6.31 28.00
CA ALA A 408 32.87 6.44 29.46
C ALA A 408 31.54 6.94 30.05
N GLU A 409 30.92 7.98 29.45
CA GLU A 409 29.63 8.49 29.87
C GLU A 409 28.53 7.42 29.72
N THR A 410 28.50 6.72 28.58
CA THR A 410 27.54 5.63 28.31
C THR A 410 27.69 4.53 29.35
N LYS A 411 28.91 4.09 29.64
CA LYS A 411 29.18 3.04 30.65
C LYS A 411 28.76 3.50 32.05
N ALA A 412 29.13 4.70 32.46
CA ALA A 412 28.78 5.26 33.77
C ALA A 412 27.23 5.36 33.93
N LYS A 413 26.54 5.84 32.89
CA LYS A 413 25.09 5.92 32.89
C LYS A 413 24.43 4.55 32.99
N LEU A 414 24.86 3.56 32.20
CA LEU A 414 24.32 2.20 32.25
C LEU A 414 24.58 1.57 33.63
N THR A 415 25.80 1.71 34.17
CA THR A 415 26.15 1.21 35.51
C THR A 415 25.21 1.77 36.58
N SER A 416 25.05 3.10 36.63
CA SER A 416 24.13 3.75 37.56
C SER A 416 22.69 3.28 37.41
N GLN A 417 22.21 3.16 36.18
CA GLN A 417 20.82 2.73 35.88
C GLN A 417 20.56 1.30 36.34
N TYR A 418 21.44 0.35 35.98
CA TYR A 418 21.25 -1.06 36.35
C TYR A 418 21.46 -1.33 37.85
N GLN A 419 22.42 -0.67 38.47
CA GLN A 419 22.63 -0.75 39.93
C GLN A 419 21.46 -0.19 40.71
N ALA A 420 20.96 1.00 40.33
CA ALA A 420 19.75 1.57 40.93
C ALA A 420 18.55 0.64 40.74
N LYS A 421 18.38 0.06 39.54
CA LYS A 421 17.31 -0.89 39.27
C LYS A 421 17.37 -2.13 40.16
N ALA A 422 18.55 -2.72 40.33
CA ALA A 422 18.73 -3.90 41.21
C ALA A 422 18.42 -3.55 42.68
N LYS A 423 18.98 -2.46 43.18
CA LYS A 423 18.78 -2.01 44.57
C LYS A 423 17.33 -1.66 44.87
N ASN A 424 16.71 -0.83 44.03
CA ASN A 424 15.30 -0.44 44.18
C ASN A 424 14.39 -1.65 44.08
N SER A 425 14.66 -2.55 43.15
CA SER A 425 13.86 -3.80 43.00
C SER A 425 13.96 -4.65 44.27
N TYR A 426 15.13 -4.77 44.88
CA TYR A 426 15.30 -5.46 46.16
C TYR A 426 14.50 -4.78 47.28
N GLU A 427 14.60 -3.46 47.42
CA GLU A 427 13.85 -2.68 48.40
C GLU A 427 12.33 -2.87 48.25
N MET A 428 11.82 -2.82 47.02
CA MET A 428 10.41 -3.03 46.75
C MET A 428 9.99 -4.48 47.00
N TYR A 429 10.78 -5.46 46.50
CA TYR A 429 10.52 -6.88 46.71
C TYR A 429 10.46 -7.26 48.20
N SER A 430 11.42 -6.76 49.00
CA SER A 430 11.46 -7.01 50.44
C SER A 430 10.29 -6.44 51.24
N LYS A 431 9.60 -5.44 50.71
CA LYS A 431 8.36 -4.90 51.28
C LYS A 431 7.15 -5.79 50.95
N MET A 432 7.16 -6.51 49.80
CA MET A 432 6.06 -7.31 49.32
C MET A 432 6.08 -8.76 49.83
N VAL A 433 7.24 -9.34 50.02
CA VAL A 433 7.40 -10.76 50.42
C VAL A 433 8.26 -10.92 51.66
N ASP A 434 8.05 -12.04 52.39
CA ASP A 434 8.88 -12.46 53.47
C ASP A 434 10.13 -13.24 53.01
N ALA A 435 11.00 -13.66 53.91
CA ALA A 435 12.21 -14.42 53.60
C ALA A 435 11.94 -15.78 52.92
N ASN A 436 10.70 -16.29 52.97
CA ASN A 436 10.27 -17.53 52.35
C ASN A 436 9.58 -17.28 50.98
N GLY A 437 9.50 -16.01 50.51
CA GLY A 437 8.85 -15.65 49.26
C GLY A 437 7.29 -15.62 49.33
N ASN A 438 6.73 -15.65 50.55
CA ASN A 438 5.29 -15.48 50.74
C ASN A 438 4.92 -14.00 50.83
N ALA A 439 3.70 -13.65 50.43
CA ALA A 439 3.21 -12.28 50.58
C ALA A 439 3.30 -11.84 52.04
N LYS A 440 4.03 -10.73 52.29
CA LYS A 440 4.28 -10.19 53.61
C LYS A 440 3.05 -9.43 54.10
N ALA A 441 2.59 -9.73 55.34
CA ALA A 441 1.53 -8.96 55.98
C ALA A 441 1.97 -7.53 56.27
N GLY A 442 1.09 -6.56 56.05
CA GLY A 442 1.39 -5.15 56.31
C GLY A 442 0.88 -4.24 55.19
N GLU A 443 1.37 -3.01 55.15
CA GLU A 443 0.91 -1.96 54.23
C GLU A 443 0.88 -2.39 52.75
N TYR A 444 1.91 -3.14 52.32
CA TYR A 444 2.07 -3.57 50.93
C TYR A 444 1.34 -4.89 50.58
N SER A 445 0.62 -5.49 51.55
CA SER A 445 -0.27 -6.63 51.29
C SER A 445 -1.61 -6.20 50.69
N ASP A 446 -2.02 -4.94 50.89
CA ASP A 446 -3.26 -4.37 50.34
C ASP A 446 -3.03 -3.85 48.92
N SER A 447 -3.80 -4.38 48.01
CA SER A 447 -3.84 -3.94 46.59
C SER A 447 -4.59 -2.62 46.36
N VAL A 448 -4.84 -1.85 47.40
CA VAL A 448 -5.51 -0.53 47.37
C VAL A 448 -6.82 -0.49 46.59
N GLY A 449 -7.55 -1.63 46.59
CA GLY A 449 -8.78 -1.82 45.84
C GLY A 449 -8.59 -2.15 44.35
N ALA A 450 -7.36 -2.35 43.89
CA ALA A 450 -7.09 -2.84 42.55
C ALA A 450 -7.32 -4.35 42.45
N VAL A 451 -7.81 -4.81 41.32
CA VAL A 451 -8.06 -6.23 41.00
C VAL A 451 -7.20 -6.64 39.82
N ARG A 452 -6.37 -7.67 40.01
CA ARG A 452 -5.49 -8.21 39.00
C ARG A 452 -5.98 -9.59 38.56
N ILE A 453 -6.15 -9.78 37.25
CA ILE A 453 -6.37 -11.07 36.60
C ILE A 453 -5.13 -11.35 35.75
N VAL A 454 -4.46 -12.46 36.02
CA VAL A 454 -3.24 -12.87 35.32
C VAL A 454 -3.63 -13.51 33.97
N GLY A 455 -2.86 -13.22 32.93
CA GLY A 455 -2.98 -13.88 31.63
C GLY A 455 -2.58 -15.36 31.74
N VAL A 456 -3.34 -16.24 31.14
CA VAL A 456 -3.08 -17.68 31.17
C VAL A 456 -3.25 -18.30 29.78
N ASP A 457 -2.42 -19.32 29.51
CA ASP A 457 -2.52 -20.07 28.27
C ASP A 457 -3.72 -21.03 28.30
N ALA A 458 -4.28 -21.25 27.12
CA ALA A 458 -5.22 -22.34 26.92
C ALA A 458 -4.51 -23.69 27.01
N GLU A 459 -5.22 -24.69 27.52
CA GLU A 459 -4.77 -26.07 27.54
C GLU A 459 -5.88 -26.97 27.02
N ILE A 460 -5.57 -27.80 26.02
CA ILE A 460 -6.44 -28.84 25.53
C ILE A 460 -5.74 -30.21 25.59
N GLU A 461 -6.51 -31.25 25.59
CA GLU A 461 -6.07 -32.63 25.43
C GLU A 461 -6.76 -33.23 24.21
N LEU A 462 -5.96 -33.59 23.18
CA LEU A 462 -6.47 -34.23 21.97
C LEU A 462 -5.96 -35.66 21.92
N ASN A 463 -6.89 -36.64 21.95
CA ASN A 463 -6.57 -38.06 22.02
C ASN A 463 -5.60 -38.45 23.16
N GLY A 464 -5.65 -37.76 24.31
CA GLY A 464 -4.77 -37.98 25.47
C GLY A 464 -3.46 -37.19 25.43
N ALA A 465 -3.14 -36.53 24.32
CA ALA A 465 -1.96 -35.65 24.22
C ALA A 465 -2.33 -34.20 24.61
N LYS A 466 -1.52 -33.60 25.48
CA LYS A 466 -1.69 -32.20 25.91
C LYS A 466 -1.10 -31.22 24.93
N PHE A 467 -1.82 -30.13 24.69
CA PHE A 467 -1.39 -28.99 23.91
C PHE A 467 -1.70 -27.71 24.66
N THR A 468 -0.75 -26.77 24.64
CA THR A 468 -0.91 -25.43 25.23
C THR A 468 -0.73 -24.37 24.16
N ASN A 469 -1.48 -23.29 24.25
CA ASN A 469 -1.31 -22.14 23.35
C ASN A 469 -1.68 -20.85 24.11
N ASN A 470 -1.05 -19.75 23.73
CA ASN A 470 -1.38 -18.42 24.26
C ASN A 470 -2.75 -17.90 23.83
N THR A 471 -3.37 -18.52 22.83
CA THR A 471 -4.76 -18.26 22.43
C THR A 471 -5.61 -19.54 22.60
N SER A 472 -6.92 -19.41 22.65
CA SER A 472 -7.83 -20.56 22.66
C SER A 472 -8.00 -21.25 21.30
N THR A 473 -7.13 -20.92 20.31
CA THR A 473 -7.13 -21.51 18.97
C THR A 473 -5.87 -22.36 18.79
N PHE A 474 -6.05 -23.60 18.35
CA PHE A 474 -4.98 -24.58 18.17
C PHE A 474 -4.96 -25.05 16.71
N SER A 475 -3.78 -25.08 16.10
CA SER A 475 -3.55 -25.69 14.80
C SER A 475 -2.79 -26.99 14.99
N ILE A 476 -3.49 -28.13 14.84
CA ILE A 476 -2.94 -29.47 15.11
C ILE A 476 -3.31 -30.40 13.96
N ASN A 477 -2.31 -30.94 13.28
CA ASN A 477 -2.48 -31.96 12.24
C ASN A 477 -3.58 -31.62 11.21
N GLY A 478 -3.54 -30.39 10.71
CA GLY A 478 -4.48 -29.88 9.71
C GLY A 478 -5.86 -29.45 10.24
N LEU A 479 -6.09 -29.59 11.55
CA LEU A 479 -7.28 -29.05 12.22
C LEU A 479 -6.97 -27.71 12.85
N THR A 480 -7.86 -26.75 12.70
CA THR A 480 -7.90 -25.54 13.51
C THR A 480 -9.05 -25.66 14.49
N ILE A 481 -8.70 -25.83 15.76
CA ILE A 481 -9.62 -26.01 16.86
C ILE A 481 -9.72 -24.70 17.63
N GLN A 482 -10.88 -24.10 17.72
CA GLN A 482 -11.15 -22.94 18.56
C GLN A 482 -11.95 -23.40 19.78
N ALA A 483 -11.31 -23.43 20.93
CA ALA A 483 -11.96 -23.73 22.19
C ALA A 483 -12.76 -22.50 22.67
N THR A 484 -14.03 -22.74 23.07
CA THR A 484 -14.98 -21.70 23.51
C THR A 484 -15.48 -21.89 24.94
N ALA A 485 -15.42 -23.13 25.44
CA ALA A 485 -15.75 -23.46 26.83
C ALA A 485 -14.92 -24.65 27.31
N GLU A 486 -14.74 -24.78 28.63
CA GLU A 486 -14.09 -25.93 29.24
C GLU A 486 -15.02 -27.16 29.21
N THR A 487 -14.45 -28.35 29.00
CA THR A 487 -15.19 -29.59 29.08
C THR A 487 -15.37 -29.99 30.53
N LYS A 488 -16.50 -30.62 30.87
CA LYS A 488 -16.65 -31.33 32.14
C LYS A 488 -15.68 -32.51 32.17
N ASP A 489 -15.13 -32.81 33.33
CA ASP A 489 -13.96 -33.69 33.50
C ASP A 489 -14.02 -35.03 32.77
N ASP A 490 -15.16 -35.65 32.64
CA ASP A 490 -15.34 -37.00 32.04
C ASP A 490 -16.14 -37.01 30.74
N GLU A 491 -16.45 -35.83 30.15
CA GLU A 491 -17.24 -35.72 28.91
C GLU A 491 -16.46 -35.09 27.76
N PRO A 492 -15.51 -35.82 27.12
CA PRO A 492 -14.80 -35.28 25.99
C PRO A 492 -15.77 -35.05 24.82
N VAL A 493 -15.58 -33.97 24.09
CA VAL A 493 -16.25 -33.76 22.80
C VAL A 493 -15.55 -34.54 21.70
N THR A 494 -16.33 -35.00 20.74
CA THR A 494 -15.82 -35.78 19.61
C THR A 494 -15.71 -34.88 18.40
N ILE A 495 -14.54 -34.87 17.75
CA ILE A 495 -14.29 -34.24 16.45
C ILE A 495 -14.32 -35.33 15.40
N THR A 496 -15.21 -35.25 14.42
CA THR A 496 -15.25 -36.14 13.26
C THR A 496 -14.83 -35.38 12.03
N THR A 497 -13.80 -35.86 11.32
CA THR A 497 -13.27 -35.27 10.09
C THR A 497 -13.48 -36.25 8.94
N ASP A 498 -14.15 -35.76 7.89
CA ASP A 498 -14.46 -36.54 6.70
C ASP A 498 -14.15 -35.75 5.43
N THR A 499 -14.21 -36.41 4.28
CA THR A 499 -14.17 -35.74 2.98
C THR A 499 -15.39 -34.85 2.80
N ASP A 500 -15.19 -33.57 2.45
CA ASP A 500 -16.29 -32.65 2.16
C ASP A 500 -16.78 -32.83 0.71
N VAL A 501 -17.67 -33.83 0.56
CA VAL A 501 -18.25 -34.17 -0.76
C VAL A 501 -18.94 -32.98 -1.40
N ASP A 502 -19.65 -32.16 -0.62
CA ASP A 502 -20.39 -31.01 -1.13
C ASP A 502 -19.46 -29.91 -1.62
N ALA A 503 -18.42 -29.61 -0.86
CA ALA A 503 -17.45 -28.58 -1.25
C ALA A 503 -16.63 -29.00 -2.47
N ILE A 504 -16.23 -30.26 -2.57
CA ILE A 504 -15.52 -30.81 -3.73
C ILE A 504 -16.43 -30.78 -4.97
N TYR A 505 -17.67 -31.26 -4.83
CA TYR A 505 -18.67 -31.20 -5.90
C TYR A 505 -18.86 -29.77 -6.40
N LYS A 506 -19.03 -28.82 -5.46
CA LYS A 506 -19.18 -27.40 -5.80
C LYS A 506 -17.96 -26.84 -6.52
N SER A 507 -16.74 -27.19 -6.10
CA SER A 507 -15.50 -26.75 -6.75
C SER A 507 -15.43 -27.21 -8.21
N ILE A 508 -15.81 -28.48 -8.46
CA ILE A 508 -15.87 -29.05 -9.81
C ILE A 508 -16.97 -28.38 -10.63
N LYS A 509 -18.19 -28.27 -10.07
CA LYS A 509 -19.33 -27.62 -10.72
C LYS A 509 -19.01 -26.17 -11.12
N ASP A 510 -18.40 -25.41 -10.23
CA ASP A 510 -17.99 -24.01 -10.50
C ASP A 510 -17.01 -23.92 -11.68
N MET A 511 -16.08 -24.86 -11.81
CA MET A 511 -15.16 -24.92 -12.92
C MET A 511 -15.91 -25.16 -14.25
N PHE A 512 -16.87 -26.11 -14.27
CA PHE A 512 -17.68 -26.36 -15.47
C PHE A 512 -18.61 -25.18 -15.78
N THR A 513 -19.15 -24.51 -14.80
CA THR A 513 -19.95 -23.30 -15.01
C THR A 513 -19.18 -22.23 -15.77
N GLU A 514 -17.94 -21.95 -15.35
CA GLU A 514 -17.10 -20.96 -16.05
C GLU A 514 -16.65 -21.46 -17.43
N TYR A 515 -16.31 -22.75 -17.56
CA TYR A 515 -15.98 -23.35 -18.85
C TYR A 515 -17.18 -23.25 -19.82
N ASN A 516 -18.36 -23.64 -19.39
CA ASN A 516 -19.58 -23.63 -20.20
C ASN A 516 -19.93 -22.22 -20.67
N LYS A 517 -19.84 -21.24 -19.78
CA LYS A 517 -20.04 -19.83 -20.12
C LYS A 517 -19.05 -19.35 -21.18
N LEU A 518 -17.78 -19.71 -21.02
CA LEU A 518 -16.72 -19.34 -21.95
C LEU A 518 -16.94 -19.98 -23.31
N ILE A 519 -17.12 -21.31 -23.37
CA ILE A 519 -17.24 -22.04 -24.63
C ILE A 519 -18.50 -21.62 -25.40
N LYS A 520 -19.62 -21.38 -24.71
CA LYS A 520 -20.86 -20.88 -25.30
C LYS A 520 -20.62 -19.49 -25.92
N SER A 521 -19.98 -18.58 -25.22
CA SER A 521 -19.69 -17.23 -25.75
C SER A 521 -18.73 -17.27 -26.96
N MET A 522 -17.80 -18.22 -26.99
CA MET A 522 -16.92 -18.44 -28.15
C MET A 522 -17.69 -18.98 -29.35
N ASP A 523 -18.56 -19.96 -29.12
CA ASP A 523 -19.38 -20.57 -30.17
C ASP A 523 -20.41 -19.56 -30.72
N GLU A 524 -21.03 -18.74 -29.87
CA GLU A 524 -21.95 -17.62 -30.28
C GLU A 524 -21.20 -16.61 -31.15
N ALA A 525 -20.00 -16.18 -30.74
CA ALA A 525 -19.21 -15.23 -31.51
C ALA A 525 -18.73 -15.83 -32.85
N TYR A 526 -18.36 -17.10 -32.87
CA TYR A 526 -17.92 -17.80 -34.10
C TYR A 526 -19.06 -18.07 -35.08
N ASN A 527 -20.26 -18.41 -34.57
CA ASN A 527 -21.44 -18.72 -35.38
C ASN A 527 -22.37 -17.50 -35.60
N ALA A 528 -21.98 -16.33 -35.14
CA ALA A 528 -22.78 -15.11 -35.26
C ALA A 528 -23.31 -14.90 -36.69
N ASP A 529 -24.43 -14.21 -36.83
CA ASP A 529 -25.02 -13.86 -38.09
C ASP A 529 -24.10 -13.01 -38.97
N SER A 530 -24.25 -13.12 -40.29
CA SER A 530 -23.46 -12.32 -41.21
C SER A 530 -23.94 -10.85 -41.23
N SER A 531 -23.02 -9.93 -41.18
CA SER A 531 -23.27 -8.49 -41.43
C SER A 531 -22.97 -8.07 -42.86
N LYS A 532 -23.07 -8.99 -43.84
CA LYS A 532 -22.84 -8.66 -45.25
C LYS A 532 -23.77 -7.52 -45.68
N GLY A 533 -23.20 -6.47 -46.25
CA GLY A 533 -23.95 -5.26 -46.68
C GLY A 533 -24.09 -4.19 -45.58
N TYR A 534 -23.52 -4.44 -44.40
CA TYR A 534 -23.42 -3.46 -43.30
C TYR A 534 -21.97 -3.04 -43.12
N GLU A 535 -21.73 -1.73 -43.14
CA GLU A 535 -20.42 -1.13 -42.88
C GLU A 535 -20.54 -0.05 -41.80
N PRO A 536 -19.46 0.27 -41.07
CA PRO A 536 -19.50 1.42 -40.18
C PRO A 536 -19.98 2.67 -40.85
N LEU A 537 -20.80 3.45 -40.17
CA LEU A 537 -21.41 4.66 -40.71
C LEU A 537 -20.44 5.84 -40.58
N THR A 538 -20.41 6.74 -41.57
CA THR A 538 -19.82 8.08 -41.45
C THR A 538 -20.69 8.96 -40.56
N ASP A 539 -20.16 10.12 -40.12
CA ASP A 539 -20.94 11.05 -39.29
C ASP A 539 -22.17 11.57 -40.06
N GLU A 540 -22.03 11.86 -41.36
CA GLU A 540 -23.15 12.27 -42.21
C GLU A 540 -24.20 11.16 -42.38
N GLU A 541 -23.78 9.88 -42.46
CA GLU A 541 -24.71 8.74 -42.52
C GLU A 541 -25.44 8.55 -41.20
N LYS A 542 -24.77 8.82 -40.05
CA LYS A 542 -25.37 8.76 -38.70
C LYS A 542 -26.39 9.88 -38.50
N ASP A 543 -26.04 11.10 -38.91
CA ASP A 543 -26.95 12.28 -38.82
C ASP A 543 -28.23 12.10 -39.61
N ALA A 544 -28.22 11.26 -40.63
CA ALA A 544 -29.40 10.91 -41.44
C ALA A 544 -30.30 9.81 -40.83
N MET A 545 -29.88 9.23 -39.67
CA MET A 545 -30.58 8.12 -39.01
C MET A 545 -30.92 8.49 -37.56
N SER A 546 -31.87 7.80 -36.96
CA SER A 546 -32.11 7.93 -35.52
C SER A 546 -31.04 7.14 -34.72
N ASP A 547 -30.76 7.56 -33.48
CA ASP A 547 -29.81 6.89 -32.58
C ASP A 547 -30.06 5.38 -32.44
N LYS A 548 -31.33 4.97 -32.39
CA LYS A 548 -31.72 3.57 -32.31
C LYS A 548 -31.44 2.79 -33.62
N GLU A 549 -31.53 3.42 -34.75
CA GLU A 549 -31.18 2.79 -36.02
C GLU A 549 -29.69 2.66 -36.18
N VAL A 550 -28.92 3.70 -35.79
CA VAL A 550 -27.46 3.66 -35.74
C VAL A 550 -26.99 2.53 -34.80
N GLU A 551 -27.56 2.46 -33.59
CA GLU A 551 -27.21 1.42 -32.62
C GLU A 551 -27.47 0.01 -33.17
N LYS A 552 -28.63 -0.23 -33.75
CA LYS A 552 -28.97 -1.53 -34.37
C LYS A 552 -28.04 -1.88 -35.54
N TRP A 553 -27.73 -0.89 -36.37
CA TRP A 553 -26.84 -1.05 -37.51
C TRP A 553 -25.42 -1.43 -37.06
N GLU A 554 -24.86 -0.66 -36.13
CA GLU A 554 -23.54 -0.90 -35.63
C GLU A 554 -23.45 -2.19 -34.81
N THR A 555 -24.47 -2.53 -34.01
CA THR A 555 -24.54 -3.79 -33.23
C THR A 555 -24.45 -4.99 -34.16
N LYS A 556 -25.17 -4.97 -35.28
CA LYS A 556 -25.11 -6.06 -36.25
C LYS A 556 -23.70 -6.28 -36.84
N ILE A 557 -22.93 -5.20 -37.02
CA ILE A 557 -21.53 -5.29 -37.45
C ILE A 557 -20.69 -5.85 -36.31
N LYS A 558 -20.81 -5.25 -35.12
CA LYS A 558 -20.01 -5.59 -33.95
C LYS A 558 -20.15 -7.07 -33.53
N ASP A 559 -21.39 -7.59 -33.63
CA ASP A 559 -21.64 -9.00 -33.28
C ASP A 559 -21.00 -9.97 -34.28
N SER A 560 -20.86 -9.60 -35.52
CA SER A 560 -20.28 -10.45 -36.57
C SER A 560 -18.78 -10.42 -36.66
N LEU A 561 -18.06 -9.61 -35.86
CA LEU A 561 -16.63 -9.33 -36.02
C LEU A 561 -15.73 -10.55 -35.83
N LEU A 562 -16.16 -11.51 -35.01
CA LEU A 562 -15.43 -12.77 -34.76
C LEU A 562 -16.10 -13.96 -35.47
N ARG A 563 -17.05 -13.70 -36.35
CA ARG A 563 -17.71 -14.74 -37.15
C ARG A 563 -16.68 -15.47 -38.02
N LYS A 564 -16.63 -16.80 -37.86
CA LYS A 564 -15.70 -17.68 -38.60
C LYS A 564 -14.24 -17.25 -38.43
N ASP A 565 -13.87 -16.68 -37.28
CA ASP A 565 -12.48 -16.32 -36.98
C ASP A 565 -11.67 -17.57 -36.64
N ASP A 566 -10.56 -17.80 -37.38
CA ASP A 566 -9.74 -19.00 -37.25
C ASP A 566 -9.04 -19.11 -35.89
N THR A 567 -8.64 -18.00 -35.32
CA THR A 567 -7.99 -17.96 -33.99
C THR A 567 -8.97 -18.39 -32.92
N LEU A 568 -10.19 -17.82 -32.95
CA LEU A 568 -11.26 -18.16 -32.02
C LEU A 568 -11.62 -19.65 -32.12
N ASN A 569 -11.77 -20.17 -33.34
CA ASN A 569 -12.06 -21.58 -33.60
C ASN A 569 -10.93 -22.50 -33.08
N SER A 570 -9.68 -22.11 -33.30
CA SER A 570 -8.53 -22.87 -32.84
C SER A 570 -8.50 -23.02 -31.32
N VAL A 571 -8.80 -21.94 -30.59
CA VAL A 571 -8.84 -21.95 -29.11
C VAL A 571 -10.05 -22.74 -28.61
N ALA A 572 -11.23 -22.53 -29.17
CA ALA A 572 -12.43 -23.27 -28.80
C ALA A 572 -12.25 -24.79 -29.01
N ASN A 573 -11.66 -25.20 -30.14
CA ASN A 573 -11.40 -26.60 -30.41
C ASN A 573 -10.32 -27.17 -29.47
N THR A 574 -9.29 -26.42 -29.11
CA THR A 574 -8.31 -26.84 -28.11
C THR A 574 -9.00 -27.13 -26.78
N LEU A 575 -9.81 -26.19 -26.29
CA LEU A 575 -10.56 -26.38 -25.04
C LEU A 575 -11.48 -27.61 -25.10
N LYS A 576 -12.26 -27.77 -26.17
CA LYS A 576 -13.16 -28.93 -26.35
C LYS A 576 -12.41 -30.26 -26.40
N ASN A 577 -11.28 -30.33 -27.11
CA ASN A 577 -10.46 -31.53 -27.22
C ASN A 577 -9.79 -31.89 -25.89
N ASP A 578 -9.28 -30.90 -25.17
CA ASP A 578 -8.66 -31.12 -23.87
C ASP A 578 -9.67 -31.61 -22.83
N MET A 579 -10.88 -31.04 -22.83
CA MET A 579 -11.95 -31.52 -21.94
C MET A 579 -12.42 -32.94 -22.30
N ALA A 580 -12.29 -33.39 -23.51
CA ALA A 580 -12.58 -34.77 -23.92
C ALA A 580 -11.46 -35.78 -23.61
N SER A 581 -10.37 -35.33 -22.97
CA SER A 581 -9.21 -36.19 -22.66
C SER A 581 -9.52 -37.25 -21.62
N SER A 582 -8.81 -38.38 -21.70
CA SER A 582 -8.82 -39.42 -20.67
C SER A 582 -7.42 -39.53 -20.02
N PHE A 583 -7.40 -39.94 -18.75
CA PHE A 583 -6.17 -40.10 -17.97
C PHE A 583 -6.13 -41.48 -17.34
N ILE A 584 -4.93 -42.09 -17.27
CA ILE A 584 -4.72 -43.36 -16.61
C ILE A 584 -4.37 -43.09 -15.13
N ILE A 585 -5.23 -43.54 -14.24
CA ILE A 585 -5.08 -43.39 -12.77
C ILE A 585 -5.16 -44.79 -12.18
N ASN A 586 -4.16 -45.20 -11.42
CA ASN A 586 -4.11 -46.53 -10.80
C ASN A 586 -4.34 -47.69 -11.84
N GLY A 587 -3.86 -47.54 -13.07
CA GLY A 587 -3.98 -48.54 -14.13
C GLY A 587 -5.35 -48.59 -14.83
N LYS A 588 -6.30 -47.72 -14.50
CA LYS A 588 -7.59 -47.56 -15.18
C LYS A 588 -7.68 -46.24 -15.92
N SER A 589 -8.35 -46.26 -17.06
CA SER A 589 -8.63 -45.03 -17.83
C SER A 589 -9.92 -44.38 -17.34
N TYR A 590 -9.82 -43.11 -17.05
CA TYR A 590 -10.96 -42.25 -16.65
C TYR A 590 -11.14 -41.10 -17.61
N ALA A 591 -12.39 -40.76 -17.89
CA ALA A 591 -12.82 -39.60 -18.65
C ALA A 591 -13.92 -38.87 -17.86
N LEU A 592 -14.33 -37.69 -18.27
CA LEU A 592 -15.42 -36.95 -17.62
C LEU A 592 -16.71 -37.78 -17.50
N SER A 593 -17.02 -38.59 -18.52
CA SER A 593 -18.17 -39.49 -18.52
C SER A 593 -18.10 -40.57 -17.41
N SER A 594 -16.90 -40.93 -16.93
CA SER A 594 -16.72 -41.83 -15.80
C SER A 594 -17.30 -41.25 -14.49
N PHE A 595 -17.42 -39.93 -14.40
CA PHE A 595 -17.95 -39.18 -13.28
C PHE A 595 -19.35 -38.61 -13.54
N GLY A 596 -20.05 -39.08 -14.60
CA GLY A 596 -21.36 -38.56 -14.97
C GLY A 596 -21.33 -37.11 -15.50
N ILE A 597 -20.23 -36.73 -16.14
CA ILE A 597 -20.09 -35.41 -16.75
C ILE A 597 -19.95 -35.60 -18.26
N SER A 598 -20.92 -35.10 -19.03
CA SER A 598 -20.95 -35.29 -20.48
C SER A 598 -21.60 -34.10 -21.20
N THR A 599 -21.34 -33.99 -22.48
CA THR A 599 -22.06 -33.10 -23.37
C THR A 599 -23.36 -33.79 -23.81
N LEU A 600 -24.38 -33.02 -24.13
CA LEU A 600 -25.58 -33.57 -24.76
C LEU A 600 -25.26 -34.06 -26.18
N GLY A 601 -26.01 -35.06 -26.64
CA GLY A 601 -25.90 -35.55 -28.02
C GLY A 601 -26.18 -34.42 -29.04
N TYR A 602 -25.62 -34.56 -30.23
CA TYR A 602 -25.66 -33.52 -31.28
C TYR A 602 -27.07 -32.95 -31.57
N PHE A 603 -28.08 -33.81 -31.49
CA PHE A 603 -29.47 -33.42 -31.75
C PHE A 603 -30.24 -32.91 -30.51
N ALA A 604 -29.68 -33.12 -29.32
CA ALA A 604 -30.25 -32.67 -28.06
C ALA A 604 -29.64 -31.35 -27.55
N SER A 605 -28.46 -30.98 -28.07
CA SER A 605 -27.81 -29.71 -27.74
C SER A 605 -28.49 -28.54 -28.41
N GLY A 606 -28.66 -27.44 -27.70
CA GLY A 606 -29.07 -26.17 -28.26
C GLY A 606 -28.06 -25.60 -29.24
N GLU A 607 -28.46 -24.54 -29.95
CA GLU A 607 -27.54 -23.78 -30.78
C GLU A 607 -26.42 -23.21 -29.93
N ASN A 608 -25.16 -23.35 -30.38
CA ASN A 608 -23.95 -22.94 -29.65
C ASN A 608 -23.70 -23.62 -28.28
N GLU A 609 -24.34 -24.77 -28.02
CA GLU A 609 -24.18 -25.55 -26.77
C GLU A 609 -23.56 -26.93 -26.96
N LYS A 610 -23.06 -27.24 -28.16
CA LYS A 610 -22.48 -28.56 -28.47
C LYS A 610 -21.23 -28.90 -27.66
N GLY A 611 -20.55 -27.92 -27.08
CA GLY A 611 -19.39 -28.09 -26.21
C GLY A 611 -19.66 -27.88 -24.72
N VAL A 612 -20.93 -27.70 -24.34
CA VAL A 612 -21.37 -27.46 -22.97
C VAL A 612 -21.44 -28.80 -22.23
N TYR A 613 -20.84 -28.89 -21.05
CA TYR A 613 -20.88 -30.08 -20.19
C TYR A 613 -21.99 -29.96 -19.14
N HIS A 614 -22.67 -31.08 -18.93
CA HIS A 614 -23.73 -31.26 -17.95
C HIS A 614 -23.30 -32.30 -16.92
N ILE A 615 -23.69 -32.09 -15.66
CA ILE A 615 -23.38 -33.01 -14.56
C ILE A 615 -24.65 -33.79 -14.22
N ASP A 616 -24.57 -35.12 -14.29
CA ASP A 616 -25.67 -36.00 -13.94
C ASP A 616 -26.11 -35.79 -12.47
N GLY A 617 -27.41 -35.62 -12.23
CA GLY A 617 -27.96 -35.40 -10.89
C GLY A 617 -27.85 -33.98 -10.36
N ASP A 618 -27.32 -33.02 -11.19
CA ASP A 618 -27.27 -31.61 -10.79
C ASP A 618 -28.67 -31.01 -10.76
N LYS A 619 -29.13 -30.62 -9.58
CA LYS A 619 -30.47 -30.04 -9.35
C LYS A 619 -30.74 -28.74 -10.08
N ASP A 620 -29.68 -28.00 -10.41
CA ASP A 620 -29.77 -26.72 -11.10
C ASP A 620 -29.81 -26.89 -12.65
N ASP A 621 -29.52 -28.11 -13.14
CA ASP A 621 -29.59 -28.45 -14.56
C ASP A 621 -30.84 -29.29 -14.87
N THR A 622 -31.85 -28.66 -15.44
CA THR A 622 -33.13 -29.29 -15.77
C THR A 622 -33.00 -30.48 -16.73
N THR A 623 -31.90 -30.57 -17.48
CA THR A 623 -31.66 -31.63 -18.48
C THR A 623 -31.19 -32.92 -17.82
N THR A 624 -30.35 -32.83 -16.78
CA THR A 624 -29.68 -33.98 -16.16
C THR A 624 -30.04 -34.18 -14.69
N SER A 625 -30.91 -33.33 -14.10
CA SER A 625 -31.28 -33.36 -12.70
C SER A 625 -31.94 -34.68 -12.25
N GLY A 626 -32.56 -35.42 -13.19
CA GLY A 626 -33.17 -36.76 -12.91
C GLY A 626 -32.21 -37.93 -13.00
N ASN A 627 -30.97 -37.73 -13.41
CA ASN A 627 -29.96 -38.78 -13.53
C ASN A 627 -29.31 -39.09 -12.18
N GLU A 628 -28.64 -40.26 -12.12
CA GLU A 628 -27.86 -40.65 -10.94
C GLU A 628 -26.62 -39.74 -10.78
N ASP A 629 -26.43 -39.14 -9.59
CA ASP A 629 -25.28 -38.31 -9.25
C ASP A 629 -24.00 -39.14 -9.07
N LYS A 630 -23.38 -39.51 -10.17
CA LYS A 630 -22.14 -40.30 -10.19
C LYS A 630 -20.94 -39.52 -9.67
N LEU A 631 -20.94 -38.20 -9.82
CA LEU A 631 -19.82 -37.37 -9.32
C LEU A 631 -19.78 -37.39 -7.78
N ARG A 632 -20.91 -37.19 -7.09
CA ARG A 632 -20.96 -37.28 -5.63
C ARG A 632 -20.62 -38.68 -5.16
N ALA A 633 -21.12 -39.72 -5.82
CA ALA A 633 -20.81 -41.10 -5.47
C ALA A 633 -19.30 -41.38 -5.61
N ALA A 634 -18.65 -40.89 -6.68
CA ALA A 634 -17.21 -41.04 -6.87
C ALA A 634 -16.40 -40.27 -5.80
N ILE A 635 -16.78 -39.03 -5.50
CA ILE A 635 -16.11 -38.22 -4.46
C ILE A 635 -16.21 -38.90 -3.09
N ALA A 636 -17.35 -39.50 -2.78
CA ALA A 636 -17.57 -40.20 -1.49
C ALA A 636 -16.79 -41.51 -1.39
N SER A 637 -16.70 -42.29 -2.49
CA SER A 637 -16.12 -43.63 -2.47
C SER A 637 -14.62 -43.66 -2.76
N ASP A 638 -14.13 -42.78 -3.66
CA ASP A 638 -12.72 -42.71 -4.10
C ASP A 638 -12.30 -41.27 -4.42
N PRO A 639 -12.18 -40.42 -3.38
CA PRO A 639 -11.82 -39.03 -3.57
C PRO A 639 -10.43 -38.84 -4.21
N GLU A 640 -9.49 -39.76 -4.00
CA GLU A 640 -8.13 -39.66 -4.53
C GLU A 640 -8.11 -39.75 -6.07
N THR A 641 -8.89 -40.68 -6.63
CA THR A 641 -9.06 -40.78 -8.09
C THR A 641 -9.72 -39.53 -8.68
N VAL A 642 -10.74 -38.98 -8.00
CA VAL A 642 -11.38 -37.71 -8.42
C VAL A 642 -10.39 -36.56 -8.39
N VAL A 643 -9.65 -36.38 -7.31
CA VAL A 643 -8.60 -35.35 -7.17
C VAL A 643 -7.57 -35.47 -8.28
N SER A 644 -7.04 -36.70 -8.50
CA SER A 644 -6.03 -36.96 -9.52
C SER A 644 -6.54 -36.65 -10.93
N PHE A 645 -7.77 -37.03 -11.25
CA PHE A 645 -8.37 -36.78 -12.56
C PHE A 645 -8.53 -35.30 -12.84
N PHE A 646 -9.22 -34.57 -11.97
CA PHE A 646 -9.51 -33.15 -12.20
C PHE A 646 -8.26 -32.28 -12.15
N SER A 647 -7.26 -32.61 -11.32
CA SER A 647 -5.96 -31.91 -11.34
C SER A 647 -5.21 -32.10 -12.65
N GLN A 648 -5.21 -33.33 -13.21
CA GLN A 648 -4.60 -33.62 -14.49
C GLN A 648 -5.34 -32.94 -15.65
N LEU A 649 -6.67 -32.97 -15.64
CA LEU A 649 -7.52 -32.30 -16.63
C LEU A 649 -7.23 -30.80 -16.65
N CYS A 650 -7.32 -30.17 -15.48
CA CYS A 650 -7.04 -28.72 -15.37
C CYS A 650 -5.60 -28.38 -15.74
N THR A 651 -4.62 -29.24 -15.41
CA THR A 651 -3.22 -29.05 -15.81
C THR A 651 -3.05 -29.09 -17.31
N LYS A 652 -3.69 -30.04 -17.99
CA LYS A 652 -3.65 -30.14 -19.45
C LYS A 652 -4.25 -28.90 -20.11
N VAL A 653 -5.48 -28.56 -19.75
CA VAL A 653 -6.17 -27.37 -20.29
C VAL A 653 -5.37 -26.09 -20.03
N TYR A 654 -4.82 -25.95 -18.82
CA TYR A 654 -3.97 -24.80 -18.45
C TYR A 654 -2.72 -24.72 -19.32
N THR A 655 -2.03 -25.83 -19.53
CA THR A 655 -0.79 -25.89 -20.33
C THR A 655 -1.07 -25.54 -21.79
N ASP A 656 -2.10 -26.16 -22.38
CA ASP A 656 -2.39 -26.00 -23.81
C ASP A 656 -2.97 -24.60 -24.09
N LEU A 657 -3.82 -24.07 -23.19
CA LEU A 657 -4.28 -22.69 -23.27
C LEU A 657 -3.15 -21.68 -23.05
N GLY A 658 -2.24 -21.94 -22.10
CA GLY A 658 -1.04 -21.14 -21.86
C GLY A 658 -0.13 -21.05 -23.09
N ASN A 659 0.06 -22.18 -23.79
CA ASN A 659 0.79 -22.23 -25.05
C ASN A 659 0.13 -21.36 -26.15
N LYS A 660 -1.20 -21.31 -26.20
CA LYS A 660 -1.95 -20.43 -27.13
C LYS A 660 -1.80 -18.94 -26.78
N MET A 661 -1.58 -18.62 -25.51
CA MET A 661 -1.37 -17.25 -25.02
C MET A 661 0.13 -16.88 -24.93
N ALA A 662 1.03 -17.67 -25.48
CA ALA A 662 2.45 -17.35 -25.48
C ALA A 662 2.73 -16.10 -26.35
N SER A 663 3.67 -15.28 -25.90
CA SER A 663 4.09 -14.10 -26.67
C SER A 663 4.73 -14.49 -28.00
N SER A 664 4.40 -13.73 -29.04
CA SER A 664 4.97 -13.90 -30.38
C SER A 664 5.37 -12.56 -30.98
N SER A 665 5.84 -12.56 -32.22
CA SER A 665 6.13 -11.32 -32.97
C SER A 665 4.86 -10.48 -33.21
N VAL A 666 3.67 -11.12 -33.23
CA VAL A 666 2.40 -10.48 -33.56
C VAL A 666 1.44 -10.39 -32.39
N SER A 667 1.68 -11.09 -31.28
CA SER A 667 0.86 -11.10 -30.07
C SER A 667 1.65 -10.83 -28.80
N SER A 668 1.04 -10.19 -27.83
CA SER A 668 1.57 -9.98 -26.48
C SER A 668 1.40 -11.25 -25.63
N ALA A 669 2.16 -11.36 -24.51
CA ALA A 669 1.97 -12.43 -23.55
C ALA A 669 0.53 -12.38 -22.97
N TYR A 670 -0.03 -13.55 -22.71
CA TYR A 670 -1.40 -13.73 -22.22
C TYR A 670 -2.49 -13.18 -23.15
N THR A 671 -2.17 -13.08 -24.44
CA THR A 671 -3.08 -12.61 -25.49
C THR A 671 -3.25 -13.68 -26.56
N ILE A 672 -4.51 -14.04 -26.83
CA ILE A 672 -4.89 -15.08 -27.79
C ILE A 672 -4.82 -14.57 -29.24
N TYR A 673 -5.02 -13.30 -29.47
CA TYR A 673 -5.13 -12.69 -30.80
C TYR A 673 -3.90 -11.81 -31.12
N ASN A 674 -3.76 -11.44 -32.39
CA ASN A 674 -2.59 -10.69 -32.88
C ASN A 674 -2.70 -9.19 -32.54
N ASP A 675 -2.69 -8.84 -31.26
CA ASP A 675 -2.88 -7.47 -30.77
C ASP A 675 -1.82 -6.49 -31.28
N LYS A 676 -0.53 -6.89 -31.33
CA LYS A 676 0.54 -6.05 -31.85
C LYS A 676 0.34 -5.76 -33.35
N GLN A 677 -0.01 -6.80 -34.14
CA GLN A 677 -0.27 -6.64 -35.56
C GLN A 677 -1.48 -5.72 -35.81
N MET A 678 -2.56 -5.89 -35.06
CA MET A 678 -3.75 -5.03 -35.18
C MET A 678 -3.43 -3.58 -34.79
N ASN A 679 -2.60 -3.34 -33.79
CA ASN A 679 -2.14 -2.00 -33.41
C ASN A 679 -1.30 -1.35 -34.53
N THR A 680 -0.44 -2.12 -35.17
CA THR A 680 0.34 -1.64 -36.33
C THR A 680 -0.61 -1.27 -37.48
N GLN A 681 -1.55 -2.13 -37.81
CA GLN A 681 -2.56 -1.85 -38.85
C GLN A 681 -3.38 -0.59 -38.54
N TYR A 682 -3.76 -0.41 -37.26
CA TYR A 682 -4.51 0.78 -36.84
C TYR A 682 -3.67 2.06 -37.06
N SER A 683 -2.39 2.04 -36.73
CA SER A 683 -1.46 3.16 -36.97
C SER A 683 -1.26 3.44 -38.45
N GLU A 684 -1.22 2.39 -39.29
CA GLU A 684 -1.16 2.54 -40.75
C GLU A 684 -2.42 3.20 -41.32
N TYR A 685 -3.61 2.85 -40.76
CA TYR A 685 -4.84 3.53 -41.15
C TYR A 685 -4.82 5.00 -40.78
N ASN A 686 -4.31 5.40 -39.61
CA ASN A 686 -4.15 6.80 -39.25
C ASN A 686 -3.33 7.57 -40.29
N THR A 687 -2.20 7.01 -40.74
CA THR A 687 -1.38 7.64 -41.78
C THR A 687 -2.12 7.75 -43.12
N LYS A 688 -2.76 6.66 -43.56
CA LYS A 688 -3.51 6.63 -44.83
C LYS A 688 -4.71 7.61 -44.82
N ILE A 689 -5.38 7.77 -43.68
CA ILE A 689 -6.50 8.71 -43.52
C ILE A 689 -5.99 10.14 -43.59
N SER A 690 -4.90 10.45 -42.87
CA SER A 690 -4.26 11.78 -42.91
C SER A 690 -3.81 12.17 -44.33
N ASP A 691 -3.22 11.23 -45.06
CA ASP A 691 -2.81 11.42 -46.47
C ASP A 691 -4.06 11.67 -47.37
N ALA A 692 -5.13 10.94 -47.12
CA ALA A 692 -6.36 11.09 -47.88
C ALA A 692 -7.07 12.42 -47.58
N GLU A 693 -7.09 12.88 -46.34
CA GLU A 693 -7.59 14.18 -45.89
C GLU A 693 -6.81 15.33 -46.55
N SER A 694 -5.49 15.22 -46.55
CA SER A 694 -4.60 16.20 -47.21
C SER A 694 -4.91 16.31 -48.71
N LYS A 695 -5.18 15.17 -49.34
CA LYS A 695 -5.60 15.16 -50.77
C LYS A 695 -6.95 15.80 -50.99
N VAL A 696 -7.94 15.51 -50.15
CA VAL A 696 -9.28 16.15 -50.22
C VAL A 696 -9.09 17.67 -50.10
N SER A 697 -8.38 18.14 -49.06
CA SER A 697 -8.15 19.57 -48.87
C SER A 697 -7.44 20.21 -50.05
N THR A 698 -6.39 19.55 -50.60
CA THR A 698 -5.65 20.06 -51.75
C THR A 698 -6.55 20.24 -52.98
N TRP A 699 -7.45 19.27 -53.26
CA TRP A 699 -8.33 19.35 -54.37
C TRP A 699 -9.51 20.29 -54.12
N GLU A 700 -10.02 20.44 -52.93
CA GLU A 700 -10.98 21.46 -52.53
C GLU A 700 -10.41 22.84 -52.77
N ASP A 701 -9.21 23.14 -52.27
CA ASP A 701 -8.53 24.44 -52.46
C ASP A 701 -8.28 24.73 -53.95
N TYR A 702 -7.87 23.73 -54.72
CA TYR A 702 -7.68 23.86 -56.17
C TYR A 702 -8.98 24.25 -56.86
N TYR A 703 -10.09 23.55 -56.60
CA TYR A 703 -11.36 23.88 -57.29
C TYR A 703 -11.94 25.21 -56.80
N TYR A 704 -11.87 25.52 -55.50
CA TYR A 704 -12.28 26.83 -55.00
C TYR A 704 -11.47 27.97 -55.65
N SER A 705 -10.15 27.79 -55.80
CA SER A 705 -9.30 28.77 -56.52
C SER A 705 -9.75 28.96 -57.98
N LYS A 706 -10.11 27.88 -58.70
CA LYS A 706 -10.64 27.93 -60.05
C LYS A 706 -11.95 28.67 -60.15
N PHE A 707 -12.91 28.33 -59.25
CA PHE A 707 -14.19 29.01 -59.20
C PHE A 707 -14.05 30.50 -58.82
N SER A 708 -13.20 30.84 -57.88
CA SER A 708 -12.92 32.22 -57.51
C SER A 708 -12.32 33.04 -58.69
N ALA A 709 -11.40 32.42 -59.45
CA ALA A 709 -10.87 33.07 -60.67
C ALA A 709 -11.96 33.28 -61.73
N MET A 710 -12.86 32.29 -61.91
CA MET A 710 -14.02 32.38 -62.82
C MET A 710 -14.97 33.50 -62.40
N GLU A 711 -15.37 33.59 -61.16
CA GLU A 711 -16.22 34.64 -60.59
C GLU A 711 -15.60 36.02 -60.79
N SER A 712 -14.28 36.12 -60.53
CA SER A 712 -13.53 37.37 -60.79
C SER A 712 -13.52 37.79 -62.27
N ALA A 713 -13.42 36.79 -63.17
CA ALA A 713 -13.50 37.04 -64.61
C ALA A 713 -14.91 37.48 -65.08
N LEU A 714 -15.95 36.79 -64.52
CA LEU A 714 -17.35 37.14 -64.77
C LEU A 714 -17.69 38.55 -64.25
N ALA A 715 -17.20 38.90 -63.03
CA ALA A 715 -17.39 40.24 -62.51
C ALA A 715 -16.77 41.33 -63.43
N LYS A 716 -15.58 41.05 -63.96
CA LYS A 716 -14.92 41.96 -64.97
C LYS A 716 -15.74 42.05 -66.25
N LEU A 717 -16.23 40.93 -66.79
CA LEU A 717 -17.05 40.92 -67.99
C LEU A 717 -18.37 41.67 -67.79
N ASN A 718 -19.06 41.46 -66.66
CA ASN A 718 -20.28 42.19 -66.33
C ASN A 718 -20.05 43.69 -66.17
N SER A 719 -18.92 44.07 -65.54
CA SER A 719 -18.51 45.49 -65.44
C SER A 719 -18.22 46.09 -66.82
N GLN A 720 -17.53 45.34 -67.69
CA GLN A 720 -17.27 45.78 -69.06
C GLN A 720 -18.57 45.85 -69.90
N SER A 721 -19.46 44.87 -69.76
CA SER A 721 -20.80 44.89 -70.47
C SER A 721 -21.65 46.04 -69.96
N SER A 722 -21.67 46.33 -68.66
CA SER A 722 -22.36 47.47 -68.06
C SER A 722 -21.80 48.82 -68.58
N SER A 723 -20.46 48.88 -68.68
CA SER A 723 -19.79 50.05 -69.22
C SER A 723 -20.06 50.26 -70.73
N MET A 724 -20.13 49.16 -71.50
CA MET A 724 -20.54 49.23 -72.92
C MET A 724 -22.03 49.57 -73.08
N SER A 725 -22.91 48.99 -72.26
CA SER A 725 -24.36 49.32 -72.26
C SER A 725 -24.55 50.80 -71.90
N GLY A 726 -23.74 51.38 -71.01
CA GLY A 726 -23.75 52.80 -70.68
C GLY A 726 -23.26 53.69 -71.86
N LEU A 727 -22.44 53.16 -72.79
CA LEU A 727 -21.92 53.85 -73.95
C LEU A 727 -22.89 53.76 -75.14
N PHE A 728 -23.78 52.78 -75.25
CA PHE A 728 -24.75 52.61 -76.35
C PHE A 728 -26.14 52.96 -75.93
N GLY A 729 -26.43 53.32 -74.69
CA GLY A 729 -27.74 53.71 -74.17
C GLY A 729 -27.85 55.22 -73.90
N SER A 730 -27.64 56.05 -74.87
CA SER A 730 -28.02 57.44 -74.87
C SER A 730 -28.71 57.78 -76.23
#